data_960d290637c647a22cd4775a347ed85f
#
_entry.id   960d290637c647a22cd4775a347ed85f
#
_cell.length_a   1.000
_cell.length_b   1.000
_cell.length_c   1.000
_cell.angle_alpha   90.00
_cell.angle_beta   90.00
_cell.angle_gamma   90.00
#
_symmetry.space_group_name_H-M   'P 1'
#
loop_
_entity.id
_entity.type
_entity.pdbx_description
1 polymer ?
#
loop_
_entity_poly.entity_id
_entity_poly.type
_entity_poly.pdbx_seq_one_letter_code
_entity_poly.pdbx_strand_id
1 'polypeptide(L)'
;MTHDAPDPISYQHNRDSTDSSYPPTSEQSDQVATNRYGMGHGQSKSSTQPRRSSQTPIITNDKMKKVAYVRQADPKLVAMAAERVNREILHNGRHLTDRGLYLALAMRMNSLYTRELGLRQWKQAYGAVHTAKTHGHEVLNKSALPKLGEDGEQLLALLLDDCQGKFRDAWLVMNRPNRARAWQRLAIWLLQNNPAMALEFLLVTTEPRDKPDFTMVVDCLAYLERFHYEELRDWTKGAHTFESVVETSLDPKDWPIISPPQRGIRFYVRRAGFLGVYESFRLMNERGITMQAQTALCYMYRFTELKDVEYALRALEFIPKINDPEFSMDSEGVLRHCCKLLTLDTVEDNAGGRNFRILPRLLKMGVQPDRDMMNLVLANAYKTGDPQLGSDMLQFMKNHHHEFDSYTYLTLLTDAVSRGDRGRVDELVREVEMQEELRHNPYIFSKIFHAHFTFTAKHIDPESDPSGVFYSMLDMYNKIHDITPLKELLLLPPQYTSPPTQGLEVKTPPSPVSLFLMIATFFRCRNRISQVHHMYDRFRELVQQGHPSIAPLVETDHVYNEFLIAFRKSSRGLRSSIRLVEDMLDASAMPKETTTGKPLKHIMPTPRTWTILLSAFNYSRQPDAAEKVKEMMAKHDVEYNQVTWNTIINGFANAQDIPETASAITKMEKEGFAIDHYTMKSLRYLRDPERLWVAIEEMDEGLDSDGTHKLLTLEPASDVHSDQMEHDELIDNGLEKLESKSKPKM
;
A
#
# COMPACT_ATOMS: atom_id res chain seq x y z
N MET A 1 7.28 -16.61 7.69
CA MET A 1 5.96 -16.11 8.13
C MET A 1 5.85 -14.66 7.70
N THR A 2 5.55 -14.44 6.45
CA THR A 2 5.16 -13.14 5.91
C THR A 2 3.65 -13.18 5.78
N HIS A 3 2.94 -12.67 6.79
CA HIS A 3 1.56 -12.29 6.62
C HIS A 3 1.57 -11.11 5.66
N ASP A 4 1.24 -11.37 4.40
CA ASP A 4 0.78 -10.34 3.49
C ASP A 4 -0.52 -9.78 4.08
N ALA A 5 -0.38 -8.62 4.71
CA ALA A 5 -1.53 -7.80 5.00
C ALA A 5 -2.22 -7.50 3.67
N PRO A 6 -3.56 -7.47 3.62
CA PRO A 6 -4.24 -6.99 2.44
C PRO A 6 -3.69 -5.62 2.10
N ASP A 7 -3.30 -5.43 0.86
CA ASP A 7 -2.84 -4.14 0.35
C ASP A 7 -3.82 -3.08 0.83
N PRO A 8 -3.34 -2.04 1.53
CA PRO A 8 -4.19 -0.93 1.87
C PRO A 8 -4.77 -0.43 0.55
N ILE A 9 -6.07 -0.14 0.56
CA ILE A 9 -6.77 0.59 -0.50
C ILE A 9 -5.74 1.52 -1.09
N SER A 10 -5.28 1.21 -2.30
CA SER A 10 -4.33 2.04 -3.01
C SER A 10 -5.10 3.33 -3.30
N TYR A 11 -5.03 4.26 -2.35
CA TYR A 11 -5.29 5.65 -2.68
C TYR A 11 -4.24 5.94 -3.74
N GLN A 12 -4.63 5.77 -4.97
CA GLN A 12 -3.88 6.35 -6.04
C GLN A 12 -3.58 7.76 -5.56
N HIS A 13 -2.31 8.02 -5.39
CA HIS A 13 -1.89 9.38 -5.59
C HIS A 13 -2.53 9.76 -6.93
N ASN A 14 -3.66 10.45 -6.86
CA ASN A 14 -3.91 11.42 -7.88
C ASN A 14 -2.61 12.18 -7.91
N ARG A 15 -1.83 11.89 -8.92
CA ARG A 15 -0.79 12.78 -9.38
C ARG A 15 -1.55 13.99 -9.94
N ASP A 16 -2.35 14.58 -9.06
CA ASP A 16 -2.98 15.83 -9.36
C ASP A 16 -1.84 16.79 -9.56
N SER A 17 -1.75 17.10 -10.79
CA SER A 17 -1.13 18.25 -11.42
C SER A 17 -1.32 19.59 -10.68
N THR A 18 -1.81 19.61 -9.47
CA THR A 18 -2.04 20.83 -8.68
C THR A 18 -0.81 21.33 -7.92
N ASP A 19 0.27 20.59 -7.85
CA ASP A 19 1.51 21.09 -7.22
C ASP A 19 2.52 21.67 -8.23
N SER A 20 2.16 21.76 -9.52
CA SER A 20 2.99 22.37 -10.56
C SER A 20 2.61 23.84 -10.89
N SER A 21 1.63 24.40 -10.24
CA SER A 21 1.34 25.81 -10.40
C SER A 21 2.15 26.66 -9.43
N TYR A 22 3.41 26.89 -9.79
CA TYR A 22 3.95 28.24 -9.58
C TYR A 22 3.24 29.12 -10.61
N PRO A 23 2.37 30.04 -10.20
CA PRO A 23 1.79 30.98 -11.14
C PRO A 23 2.92 31.83 -11.72
N PRO A 24 2.94 32.08 -13.02
CA PRO A 24 3.74 33.16 -13.54
C PRO A 24 3.25 34.44 -12.83
N THR A 25 4.16 35.18 -12.27
CA THR A 25 3.90 36.52 -11.73
C THR A 25 3.35 37.39 -12.86
N SER A 26 2.04 37.50 -12.93
CA SER A 26 1.39 38.61 -13.64
C SER A 26 1.36 39.79 -12.68
N GLU A 27 2.13 40.80 -13.02
CA GLU A 27 1.96 42.15 -12.49
C GLU A 27 0.51 42.61 -12.80
N GLN A 28 -0.35 42.62 -11.79
CA GLN A 28 -1.53 43.45 -11.84
C GLN A 28 -1.46 44.46 -10.71
N SER A 29 -1.37 45.69 -11.16
CA SER A 29 -1.48 46.92 -10.42
C SER A 29 -2.79 47.02 -9.64
N ASP A 30 -2.73 46.93 -8.34
CA ASP A 30 -3.85 47.35 -7.48
C ASP A 30 -3.79 48.85 -7.28
N GLN A 31 -4.75 49.53 -7.86
CA GLN A 31 -5.10 50.90 -7.57
C GLN A 31 -5.74 50.95 -6.18
N VAL A 32 -5.06 51.59 -5.27
CA VAL A 32 -5.58 51.94 -3.94
C VAL A 32 -6.56 53.08 -4.11
N ALA A 33 -7.82 52.84 -3.85
CA ALA A 33 -8.84 53.84 -3.66
C ALA A 33 -8.66 54.52 -2.28
N THR A 34 -8.26 55.76 -2.32
CA THR A 34 -8.27 56.67 -1.18
C THR A 34 -9.73 57.07 -0.86
N ASN A 35 -10.18 56.78 0.34
CA ASN A 35 -11.34 57.47 0.93
C ASN A 35 -10.91 58.28 2.14
N ARG A 36 -11.01 59.61 2.00
CA ARG A 36 -11.02 60.63 3.02
C ARG A 36 -12.36 60.62 3.74
N TYR A 37 -12.33 60.82 5.04
CA TYR A 37 -13.27 61.57 5.93
C TYR A 37 -12.68 61.42 7.32
N GLY A 38 -12.45 62.41 8.18
CA GLY A 38 -13.14 63.64 8.37
C GLY A 38 -13.13 63.91 9.87
N MET A 39 -12.66 65.07 10.29
CA MET A 39 -12.45 65.60 11.65
C MET A 39 -13.52 65.27 12.71
N GLY A 40 -13.08 65.14 13.96
CA GLY A 40 -13.94 65.28 15.15
C GLY A 40 -13.09 65.44 16.42
N HIS A 41 -13.05 66.66 16.96
CA HIS A 41 -12.47 67.04 18.23
C HIS A 41 -13.18 66.41 19.43
N GLY A 42 -12.40 66.03 20.46
CA GLY A 42 -12.95 65.74 21.77
C GLY A 42 -11.87 65.46 22.80
N GLN A 43 -11.51 66.52 23.57
CA GLN A 43 -10.66 66.41 24.74
C GLN A 43 -11.37 65.69 25.90
N SER A 44 -10.74 64.74 26.55
CA SER A 44 -10.88 64.58 28.00
C SER A 44 -9.64 63.87 28.58
N LYS A 45 -9.02 64.50 29.55
CA LYS A 45 -7.90 64.00 30.37
C LYS A 45 -8.47 63.02 31.39
N SER A 46 -7.89 61.81 31.44
CA SER A 46 -7.86 61.00 32.66
C SER A 46 -6.56 60.22 32.72
N SER A 47 -5.81 60.48 33.78
CA SER A 47 -4.56 59.86 34.14
C SER A 47 -4.80 58.43 34.62
N THR A 48 -4.32 57.45 33.88
CA THR A 48 -4.10 56.11 34.38
C THR A 48 -2.77 55.58 33.79
N GLN A 49 -1.84 55.26 34.70
CA GLN A 49 -0.55 54.69 34.32
C GLN A 49 -0.69 53.44 33.47
N PRO A 50 -0.01 53.31 32.33
CA PRO A 50 -0.06 52.08 31.56
C PRO A 50 0.82 51.03 32.22
N ARG A 51 0.23 49.87 32.50
CA ARG A 51 0.98 48.62 32.71
C ARG A 51 1.96 48.44 31.57
N ARG A 52 3.25 48.30 31.89
CA ARG A 52 4.29 47.91 30.94
C ARG A 52 3.93 46.55 30.33
N SER A 53 3.30 46.55 29.18
CA SER A 53 3.29 45.39 28.30
C SER A 53 4.71 45.23 27.77
N SER A 54 5.29 44.06 27.92
CA SER A 54 6.58 43.67 27.34
C SER A 54 6.40 43.57 25.82
N GLN A 55 6.44 44.73 25.14
CA GLN A 55 6.51 44.73 23.68
C GLN A 55 7.93 44.35 23.29
N THR A 56 8.09 43.19 22.66
CA THR A 56 9.29 42.83 21.91
C THR A 56 9.59 43.95 20.91
N PRO A 57 10.83 44.47 20.85
CA PRO A 57 11.16 45.61 19.98
C PRO A 57 11.02 45.20 18.52
N ILE A 58 10.00 45.71 17.86
CA ILE A 58 9.82 45.57 16.39
C ILE A 58 10.88 46.46 15.72
N ILE A 59 11.73 45.84 14.91
CA ILE A 59 12.78 46.56 14.19
C ILE A 59 12.21 47.16 12.91
N THR A 60 12.30 48.49 12.82
CA THR A 60 11.84 49.21 11.63
C THR A 60 12.82 49.02 10.45
N ASN A 61 12.32 49.14 9.21
CA ASN A 61 13.12 49.05 8.00
C ASN A 61 14.36 49.95 7.98
N ASP A 62 14.29 51.14 8.59
CA ASP A 62 15.41 52.09 8.63
C ASP A 62 16.54 51.65 9.58
N LYS A 63 16.19 51.03 10.71
CA LYS A 63 17.20 50.41 11.59
C LYS A 63 17.86 49.22 10.92
N MET A 64 17.12 48.44 10.18
CA MET A 64 17.61 47.27 9.41
C MET A 64 18.58 47.70 8.29
N LYS A 65 18.29 48.75 7.56
CA LYS A 65 19.21 49.29 6.52
C LYS A 65 20.54 49.74 7.10
N LYS A 66 20.56 50.32 8.31
CA LYS A 66 21.80 50.73 9.00
C LYS A 66 22.63 49.53 9.48
N VAL A 67 21.99 48.42 9.77
CA VAL A 67 22.61 47.18 10.28
C VAL A 67 23.10 46.26 9.14
N ALA A 68 22.53 46.34 7.96
CA ALA A 68 22.77 45.38 6.88
C ALA A 68 24.00 45.67 6.03
N TYR A 69 24.99 46.41 6.33
CA TYR A 69 26.25 46.64 5.59
C TYR A 69 26.20 46.54 4.04
N VAL A 70 25.01 46.51 3.43
CA VAL A 70 24.80 46.28 2.00
C VAL A 70 24.53 47.64 1.33
N ARG A 71 25.56 48.23 0.76
CA ARG A 71 25.50 49.57 0.12
C ARG A 71 24.65 49.60 -1.18
N GLN A 72 24.28 48.47 -1.78
CA GLN A 72 23.55 48.41 -3.07
C GLN A 72 22.52 47.29 -3.15
N ALA A 73 21.82 47.00 -2.04
CA ALA A 73 20.84 45.94 -2.01
C ALA A 73 19.50 46.38 -2.61
N ASP A 74 18.87 45.49 -3.37
CA ASP A 74 17.49 45.65 -3.85
C ASP A 74 16.56 45.92 -2.64
N PRO A 75 15.83 47.06 -2.59
CA PRO A 75 14.98 47.43 -1.45
C PRO A 75 13.91 46.38 -1.16
N LYS A 76 13.40 45.65 -2.18
CA LYS A 76 12.42 44.59 -1.98
C LYS A 76 13.02 43.39 -1.23
N LEU A 77 14.22 42.97 -1.59
CA LEU A 77 14.91 41.86 -0.91
C LEU A 77 15.28 42.21 0.52
N VAL A 78 15.69 43.48 0.78
CA VAL A 78 15.95 43.96 2.13
C VAL A 78 14.66 43.96 2.96
N ALA A 79 13.55 44.40 2.39
CA ALA A 79 12.26 44.39 3.08
C ALA A 79 11.79 42.96 3.41
N MET A 80 11.90 42.04 2.48
CA MET A 80 11.56 40.63 2.71
C MET A 80 12.45 40.00 3.81
N ALA A 81 13.76 40.27 3.77
CA ALA A 81 14.67 39.79 4.81
C ALA A 81 14.36 40.40 6.18
N ALA A 82 14.02 41.70 6.23
CA ALA A 82 13.60 42.38 7.46
C ALA A 82 12.32 41.78 8.06
N GLU A 83 11.34 41.53 7.23
CA GLU A 83 10.08 40.92 7.65
C GLU A 83 10.29 39.50 8.19
N ARG A 84 11.15 38.72 7.53
CA ARG A 84 11.51 37.38 7.98
C ARG A 84 12.21 37.40 9.35
N VAL A 85 13.17 38.30 9.55
CA VAL A 85 13.84 38.44 10.84
C VAL A 85 12.88 38.88 11.94
N ASN A 86 11.96 39.81 11.66
CA ASN A 86 10.94 40.21 12.62
C ASN A 86 10.02 39.06 13.02
N ARG A 87 9.56 38.24 12.05
CA ARG A 87 8.78 37.03 12.34
C ARG A 87 9.56 36.06 13.23
N GLU A 88 10.84 35.86 12.95
CA GLU A 88 11.70 34.98 13.72
C GLU A 88 11.88 35.45 15.17
N ILE A 89 12.03 36.74 15.39
CA ILE A 89 12.16 37.34 16.75
C ILE A 89 10.85 37.15 17.52
N LEU A 90 9.73 37.44 16.89
CA LEU A 90 8.40 37.28 17.51
C LEU A 90 8.12 35.82 17.90
N HIS A 91 8.57 34.88 17.06
CA HIS A 91 8.32 33.45 17.28
C HIS A 91 9.22 32.87 18.40
N ASN A 92 10.46 33.28 18.49
CA ASN A 92 11.44 32.69 19.43
C ASN A 92 11.45 33.29 20.83
N GLY A 93 10.78 34.44 21.08
CA GLY A 93 10.62 35.05 22.41
C GLY A 93 11.94 35.36 23.18
N ARG A 94 13.09 35.39 22.50
CA ARG A 94 14.39 35.57 23.15
C ARG A 94 14.65 37.03 23.42
N HIS A 95 14.77 37.38 24.69
CA HIS A 95 15.25 38.69 25.12
C HIS A 95 16.76 38.77 24.94
N LEU A 96 17.19 39.46 23.90
CA LEU A 96 18.59 39.86 23.73
C LEU A 96 18.78 41.29 24.24
N THR A 97 19.95 41.59 24.83
CA THR A 97 20.32 42.98 25.10
C THR A 97 20.37 43.77 23.80
N ASP A 98 20.02 45.05 23.80
CA ASP A 98 19.94 45.88 22.60
C ASP A 98 21.18 45.74 21.70
N ARG A 99 22.38 45.78 22.27
CA ARG A 99 23.64 45.63 21.55
C ARG A 99 23.84 44.25 20.98
N GLY A 100 23.53 43.22 21.75
CA GLY A 100 23.60 41.82 21.28
C GLY A 100 22.55 41.53 20.20
N LEU A 101 21.36 42.11 20.34
CA LEU A 101 20.29 42.03 19.34
C LEU A 101 20.74 42.66 18.01
N TYR A 102 21.29 43.88 18.02
CA TYR A 102 21.77 44.54 16.81
C TYR A 102 22.89 43.78 16.11
N LEU A 103 23.84 43.21 16.85
CA LEU A 103 24.94 42.44 16.27
C LEU A 103 24.42 41.12 15.64
N ALA A 104 23.58 40.41 16.37
CA ALA A 104 22.96 39.16 15.86
C ALA A 104 22.08 39.41 14.61
N LEU A 105 21.36 40.54 14.61
CA LEU A 105 20.53 40.95 13.46
C LEU A 105 21.39 41.39 12.27
N ALA A 106 22.51 42.10 12.48
CA ALA A 106 23.41 42.46 11.38
C ALA A 106 24.00 41.23 10.69
N MET A 107 24.49 40.29 11.48
CA MET A 107 25.04 39.03 10.95
C MET A 107 23.98 38.23 10.22
N ARG A 108 22.76 38.17 10.75
CA ARG A 108 21.66 37.41 10.21
C ARG A 108 21.07 38.05 8.94
N MET A 109 20.97 39.38 8.91
CA MET A 109 20.53 40.14 7.71
C MET A 109 21.45 39.90 6.53
N ASN A 110 22.76 39.96 6.71
CA ASN A 110 23.71 39.67 5.64
C ASN A 110 23.59 38.22 5.17
N SER A 111 23.44 37.27 6.08
CA SER A 111 23.24 35.85 5.74
C SER A 111 21.93 35.65 5.00
N LEU A 112 20.80 36.19 5.48
CA LEU A 112 19.49 36.08 4.85
C LEU A 112 19.44 36.74 3.49
N TYR A 113 20.03 37.93 3.35
CA TYR A 113 20.07 38.63 2.06
C TYR A 113 20.84 37.82 1.01
N THR A 114 22.02 37.31 1.36
CA THR A 114 22.85 36.50 0.46
C THR A 114 22.12 35.19 0.10
N ARG A 115 21.44 34.59 1.06
CA ARG A 115 20.64 33.40 0.88
C ARG A 115 19.45 33.62 -0.07
N GLU A 116 18.68 34.71 0.13
CA GLU A 116 17.51 35.01 -0.73
C GLU A 116 17.93 35.29 -2.16
N LEU A 117 19.04 36.02 -2.38
CA LEU A 117 19.59 36.24 -3.71
C LEU A 117 20.04 34.96 -4.38
N GLY A 118 20.74 34.11 -3.67
CA GLY A 118 21.18 32.82 -4.18
C GLY A 118 20.01 31.89 -4.48
N LEU A 119 18.99 31.84 -3.63
CA LEU A 119 17.77 31.05 -3.87
C LEU A 119 16.95 31.57 -5.06
N ARG A 120 16.91 32.90 -5.30
CA ARG A 120 16.24 33.46 -6.47
C ARG A 120 16.91 33.01 -7.76
N GLN A 121 18.23 33.08 -7.83
CA GLN A 121 19.01 32.61 -8.98
C GLN A 121 18.81 31.10 -9.20
N TRP A 122 18.86 30.34 -8.11
CA TRP A 122 18.58 28.89 -8.14
C TRP A 122 17.20 28.58 -8.69
N LYS A 123 16.13 29.19 -8.13
CA LYS A 123 14.75 28.95 -8.57
C LYS A 123 14.56 29.25 -10.05
N GLN A 124 15.21 30.28 -10.57
CA GLN A 124 15.14 30.63 -11.97
C GLN A 124 15.80 29.54 -12.85
N ALA A 125 17.01 29.10 -12.53
CA ALA A 125 17.73 28.10 -13.25
C ALA A 125 17.06 26.70 -13.15
N TYR A 126 16.74 26.31 -11.92
CA TYR A 126 16.05 25.04 -11.64
C TYR A 126 14.67 24.98 -12.30
N GLY A 127 13.89 26.08 -12.20
CA GLY A 127 12.58 26.17 -12.85
C GLY A 127 12.65 25.97 -14.36
N ALA A 128 13.66 26.56 -15.02
CA ALA A 128 13.87 26.37 -16.45
C ALA A 128 14.15 24.89 -16.81
N VAL A 129 15.02 24.22 -16.03
CA VAL A 129 15.37 22.80 -16.24
C VAL A 129 14.16 21.90 -15.96
N HIS A 130 13.46 22.12 -14.84
CA HIS A 130 12.30 21.34 -14.44
C HIS A 130 11.17 21.46 -15.48
N THR A 131 10.86 22.68 -15.94
CA THR A 131 9.82 22.91 -16.95
C THR A 131 10.17 22.25 -18.28
N ALA A 132 11.41 22.38 -18.75
CA ALA A 132 11.89 21.74 -19.96
C ALA A 132 11.73 20.21 -19.90
N LYS A 133 12.16 19.58 -18.79
CA LYS A 133 12.03 18.13 -18.59
C LYS A 133 10.57 17.67 -18.50
N THR A 134 9.70 18.47 -17.84
CA THR A 134 8.27 18.16 -17.74
C THR A 134 7.55 18.13 -19.09
N HIS A 135 7.93 19.02 -20.02
CA HIS A 135 7.31 19.11 -21.33
C HIS A 135 8.07 18.36 -22.44
N GLY A 136 9.17 17.71 -22.10
CA GLY A 136 10.00 16.96 -23.07
C GLY A 136 10.73 17.85 -24.08
N HIS A 137 11.00 19.11 -23.73
CA HIS A 137 11.64 20.09 -24.60
C HIS A 137 13.04 20.46 -24.10
N GLU A 138 13.87 21.00 -25.00
CA GLU A 138 15.10 21.69 -24.57
C GLU A 138 14.77 22.98 -23.83
N VAL A 139 15.69 23.40 -22.93
CA VAL A 139 15.53 24.65 -22.19
C VAL A 139 15.47 25.83 -23.16
N LEU A 140 14.31 26.46 -23.28
CA LEU A 140 14.06 27.55 -24.22
C LEU A 140 14.94 28.77 -23.95
N ASN A 141 15.21 29.06 -22.66
CA ASN A 141 16.04 30.19 -22.26
C ASN A 141 17.41 29.72 -21.74
N LYS A 142 18.32 29.39 -22.65
CA LYS A 142 19.69 28.95 -22.30
C LYS A 142 20.48 30.02 -21.54
N SER A 143 20.10 31.29 -21.58
CA SER A 143 20.73 32.36 -20.81
C SER A 143 20.38 32.34 -19.32
N ALA A 144 19.31 31.64 -18.95
CA ALA A 144 18.94 31.41 -17.52
C ALA A 144 19.83 30.36 -16.85
N LEU A 145 20.53 29.55 -17.64
CA LEU A 145 21.38 28.48 -17.09
C LEU A 145 22.77 29.06 -16.74
N PRO A 146 23.26 28.76 -15.54
CA PRO A 146 24.59 29.17 -15.15
C PRO A 146 25.66 28.38 -15.92
N LYS A 147 26.64 29.05 -16.53
CA LYS A 147 27.80 28.41 -17.15
C LYS A 147 28.70 27.80 -16.08
N LEU A 148 29.26 26.61 -16.33
CA LEU A 148 30.13 25.92 -15.39
C LEU A 148 31.37 26.77 -15.00
N GLY A 149 32.05 27.37 -15.98
CA GLY A 149 33.33 28.06 -15.77
C GLY A 149 34.50 27.09 -15.52
N GLU A 150 35.71 27.57 -15.60
CA GLU A 150 36.93 26.74 -15.49
C GLU A 150 37.01 25.92 -14.22
N ASP A 151 36.72 26.53 -13.04
CA ASP A 151 36.69 25.83 -11.75
C ASP A 151 35.62 24.71 -11.71
N GLY A 152 34.46 24.97 -12.33
CA GLY A 152 33.37 24.01 -12.41
C GLY A 152 33.66 22.83 -13.34
N GLU A 153 34.32 23.09 -14.47
CA GLU A 153 34.74 22.05 -15.44
C GLU A 153 35.83 21.15 -14.85
N GLN A 154 36.78 21.70 -14.10
CA GLN A 154 37.79 20.93 -13.41
C GLN A 154 37.16 20.02 -12.32
N LEU A 155 36.23 20.54 -11.52
CA LEU A 155 35.52 19.75 -10.53
C LEU A 155 34.62 18.67 -11.15
N LEU A 156 33.99 18.98 -12.26
CA LEU A 156 33.19 18.01 -13.00
C LEU A 156 34.08 16.87 -13.54
N ALA A 157 35.23 17.21 -14.10
CA ALA A 157 36.18 16.20 -14.58
C ALA A 157 36.64 15.26 -13.45
N LEU A 158 36.93 15.81 -12.25
CA LEU A 158 37.28 15.00 -11.09
C LEU A 158 36.12 14.11 -10.58
N LEU A 159 34.89 14.58 -10.69
CA LEU A 159 33.70 13.80 -10.31
C LEU A 159 33.43 12.67 -11.30
N LEU A 160 33.64 12.90 -12.59
CA LEU A 160 33.41 11.92 -13.67
C LEU A 160 34.56 10.89 -13.79
N ASP A 161 35.78 11.20 -13.33
CA ASP A 161 36.98 10.35 -13.43
C ASP A 161 36.98 9.21 -12.39
N ASP A 162 35.89 8.99 -11.68
CA ASP A 162 35.65 7.95 -10.67
C ASP A 162 36.79 7.77 -9.61
N CYS A 163 37.71 8.73 -9.54
CA CYS A 163 38.77 8.75 -8.53
C CYS A 163 38.21 9.16 -7.17
N GLN A 164 37.66 8.19 -6.45
CA GLN A 164 37.16 8.36 -5.08
C GLN A 164 38.17 9.10 -4.20
N GLY A 165 37.74 10.26 -3.68
CA GLY A 165 38.54 11.09 -2.82
C GLY A 165 39.06 12.37 -3.47
N LYS A 166 39.51 12.38 -4.72
CA LYS A 166 40.06 13.59 -5.38
C LYS A 166 39.03 14.71 -5.52
N PHE A 167 37.79 14.38 -5.91
CA PHE A 167 36.70 15.37 -5.92
C PHE A 167 36.44 15.94 -4.53
N ARG A 168 36.36 15.07 -3.53
CA ARG A 168 36.15 15.47 -2.14
C ARG A 168 37.27 16.38 -1.63
N ASP A 169 38.53 16.02 -1.87
CA ASP A 169 39.68 16.79 -1.45
C ASP A 169 39.69 18.17 -2.13
N ALA A 170 39.48 18.22 -3.44
CA ALA A 170 39.37 19.47 -4.18
C ALA A 170 38.21 20.35 -3.68
N TRP A 171 37.05 19.72 -3.37
CA TRP A 171 35.90 20.40 -2.81
C TRP A 171 36.17 21.00 -1.44
N LEU A 172 36.85 20.27 -0.56
CA LEU A 172 37.16 20.73 0.81
C LEU A 172 38.21 21.84 0.87
N VAL A 173 39.15 21.88 -0.07
CA VAL A 173 40.16 22.92 -0.17
C VAL A 173 39.59 24.26 -0.67
N MET A 174 38.50 24.20 -1.45
CA MET A 174 37.85 25.38 -2.01
C MET A 174 37.25 26.28 -0.93
N ASN A 175 37.40 27.62 -1.07
CA ASN A 175 36.78 28.57 -0.14
C ASN A 175 35.24 28.58 -0.26
N ARG A 176 34.56 28.94 0.84
CA ARG A 176 33.09 28.93 0.95
C ARG A 176 32.33 29.68 -0.14
N PRO A 177 32.69 30.90 -0.55
CA PRO A 177 32.01 31.64 -1.60
C PRO A 177 32.10 30.95 -2.98
N ASN A 178 33.25 30.35 -3.28
CA ASN A 178 33.47 29.63 -4.53
C ASN A 178 32.70 28.31 -4.53
N ARG A 179 32.70 27.57 -3.41
CA ARG A 179 31.87 26.37 -3.25
C ARG A 179 30.39 26.68 -3.49
N ALA A 180 29.85 27.72 -2.90
CA ALA A 180 28.44 28.09 -3.07
C ALA A 180 28.07 28.38 -4.55
N ARG A 181 28.99 29.07 -5.28
CA ARG A 181 28.79 29.33 -6.72
C ARG A 181 28.96 28.10 -7.59
N ALA A 182 30.01 27.32 -7.35
CA ALA A 182 30.29 26.09 -8.07
C ALA A 182 29.18 25.05 -7.86
N TRP A 183 28.66 24.93 -6.64
CA TRP A 183 27.60 23.97 -6.30
C TRP A 183 26.36 24.15 -7.16
N GLN A 184 25.84 25.38 -7.28
CA GLN A 184 24.65 25.65 -8.09
C GLN A 184 24.86 25.30 -9.56
N ARG A 185 26.02 25.59 -10.11
CA ARG A 185 26.38 25.34 -11.52
C ARG A 185 26.49 23.84 -11.79
N LEU A 186 27.21 23.13 -10.93
CA LEU A 186 27.40 21.68 -11.03
C LEU A 186 26.08 20.94 -10.86
N ALA A 187 25.29 21.29 -9.82
CA ALA A 187 24.00 20.66 -9.58
C ALA A 187 23.06 20.78 -10.79
N ILE A 188 22.91 22.00 -11.35
CA ILE A 188 22.06 22.20 -12.54
C ILE A 188 22.57 21.39 -13.74
N TRP A 189 23.88 21.38 -13.96
CA TRP A 189 24.47 20.60 -15.05
C TRP A 189 24.26 19.08 -14.87
N LEU A 190 24.47 18.56 -13.67
CA LEU A 190 24.29 17.13 -13.35
C LEU A 190 22.86 16.68 -13.51
N LEU A 191 21.89 17.47 -13.02
CA LEU A 191 20.46 17.15 -13.20
C LEU A 191 20.04 17.03 -14.66
N GLN A 192 20.71 17.79 -15.57
CA GLN A 192 20.40 17.73 -16.98
C GLN A 192 21.12 16.60 -17.72
N ASN A 193 22.39 16.33 -17.37
CA ASN A 193 23.27 15.52 -18.20
C ASN A 193 23.64 14.18 -17.56
N ASN A 194 23.74 14.11 -16.22
CA ASN A 194 24.14 12.88 -15.53
C ASN A 194 23.47 12.75 -14.15
N PRO A 195 22.20 12.32 -14.09
CA PRO A 195 21.43 12.22 -12.86
C PRO A 195 22.04 11.25 -11.82
N ALA A 196 22.67 10.16 -12.25
CA ALA A 196 23.29 9.21 -11.34
C ALA A 196 24.46 9.83 -10.55
N MET A 197 25.29 10.62 -11.23
CA MET A 197 26.40 11.32 -10.57
C MET A 197 25.93 12.46 -9.66
N ALA A 198 24.69 12.95 -9.84
CA ALA A 198 24.12 13.95 -8.95
C ALA A 198 23.93 13.40 -7.53
N LEU A 199 23.66 12.10 -7.35
CA LEU A 199 23.56 11.48 -6.01
C LEU A 199 24.92 11.48 -5.32
N GLU A 200 25.97 11.10 -6.01
CA GLU A 200 27.33 11.12 -5.49
C GLU A 200 27.82 12.52 -5.14
N PHE A 201 27.52 13.47 -6.03
CA PHE A 201 27.79 14.88 -5.78
C PHE A 201 27.08 15.38 -4.51
N LEU A 202 25.82 15.00 -4.29
CA LEU A 202 25.09 15.36 -3.08
C LEU A 202 25.73 14.73 -1.83
N LEU A 203 26.12 13.46 -1.85
CA LEU A 203 26.80 12.82 -0.71
C LEU A 203 28.03 13.59 -0.26
N VAL A 204 28.89 13.98 -1.20
CA VAL A 204 30.14 14.68 -0.86
C VAL A 204 29.87 16.13 -0.42
N THR A 205 28.95 16.81 -1.07
CA THR A 205 28.77 18.26 -0.85
C THR A 205 27.83 18.62 0.27
N THR A 206 27.09 17.64 0.82
CA THR A 206 26.19 17.83 1.96
C THR A 206 26.79 17.41 3.30
N GLU A 207 28.12 17.18 3.36
CA GLU A 207 28.82 16.95 4.63
C GLU A 207 28.72 18.15 5.60
N PRO A 208 28.86 17.93 6.94
CA PRO A 208 28.40 18.86 7.99
C PRO A 208 28.95 20.27 7.96
N ARG A 209 30.08 20.52 7.33
CA ARG A 209 30.69 21.85 7.29
C ARG A 209 30.39 22.55 5.98
N ASP A 210 29.54 23.55 5.96
CA ASP A 210 29.21 24.38 4.80
C ASP A 210 28.25 23.74 3.80
N LYS A 211 27.17 23.16 4.33
CA LYS A 211 26.07 22.60 3.51
C LYS A 211 25.46 23.64 2.58
N PRO A 212 25.04 23.24 1.37
CA PRO A 212 24.20 24.06 0.49
C PRO A 212 22.86 24.38 1.19
N ASP A 213 22.11 25.32 0.60
CA ASP A 213 20.78 25.63 1.15
C ASP A 213 19.86 24.42 1.08
N PHE A 214 19.17 24.14 2.19
CA PHE A 214 18.25 23.01 2.31
C PHE A 214 17.25 22.90 1.15
N THR A 215 16.69 24.04 0.69
CA THR A 215 15.74 24.07 -0.42
C THR A 215 16.36 23.59 -1.72
N MET A 216 17.61 23.97 -1.98
CA MET A 216 18.30 23.56 -3.22
C MET A 216 18.58 22.05 -3.24
N VAL A 217 18.97 21.49 -2.11
CA VAL A 217 19.17 20.02 -1.96
C VAL A 217 17.84 19.28 -2.16
N VAL A 218 16.76 19.76 -1.54
CA VAL A 218 15.42 19.19 -1.72
C VAL A 218 14.97 19.23 -3.17
N ASP A 219 15.21 20.37 -3.85
CA ASP A 219 14.83 20.50 -5.26
C ASP A 219 15.59 19.50 -6.16
N CYS A 220 16.89 19.28 -5.89
CA CYS A 220 17.67 18.26 -6.62
C CYS A 220 17.11 16.85 -6.39
N LEU A 221 16.93 16.46 -5.15
CA LEU A 221 16.42 15.12 -4.80
C LEU A 221 14.99 14.90 -5.32
N ALA A 222 14.13 15.93 -5.25
CA ALA A 222 12.77 15.86 -5.80
C ALA A 222 12.77 15.75 -7.34
N TYR A 223 13.74 16.39 -8.03
CA TYR A 223 13.91 16.24 -9.47
C TYR A 223 14.31 14.81 -9.85
N LEU A 224 15.30 14.27 -9.14
CA LEU A 224 15.78 12.90 -9.35
C LEU A 224 14.67 11.88 -9.08
N GLU A 225 13.89 12.05 -7.99
CA GLU A 225 12.73 11.21 -7.70
C GLU A 225 11.68 11.26 -8.82
N ARG A 226 11.34 12.46 -9.29
CA ARG A 226 10.26 12.63 -10.26
C ARG A 226 10.57 12.09 -11.65
N PHE A 227 11.80 12.28 -12.12
CA PHE A 227 12.16 12.05 -13.52
C PHE A 227 13.09 10.88 -13.75
N HIS A 228 13.78 10.39 -12.72
CA HIS A 228 14.83 9.40 -12.82
C HIS A 228 14.75 8.29 -11.77
N TYR A 229 13.63 8.19 -11.01
CA TYR A 229 13.53 7.24 -9.92
C TYR A 229 13.65 5.78 -10.38
N GLU A 230 13.06 5.42 -11.51
CA GLU A 230 13.13 4.05 -12.04
C GLU A 230 14.56 3.64 -12.40
N GLU A 231 15.38 4.61 -12.84
CA GLU A 231 16.80 4.39 -13.17
C GLU A 231 17.68 4.37 -11.90
N LEU A 232 17.27 5.13 -10.87
CA LEU A 232 18.05 5.35 -9.64
C LEU A 232 17.60 4.47 -8.47
N ARG A 233 16.48 3.78 -8.60
CA ARG A 233 15.96 2.89 -7.55
C ARG A 233 16.96 1.82 -7.14
N ASP A 234 17.61 1.23 -8.13
CA ASP A 234 18.60 0.16 -7.95
C ASP A 234 20.05 0.70 -7.90
N TRP A 235 20.20 2.04 -7.86
CA TRP A 235 21.50 2.68 -7.76
C TRP A 235 22.13 2.40 -6.40
N THR A 236 23.36 1.89 -6.42
CA THR A 236 24.17 1.64 -5.23
C THR A 236 25.59 2.11 -5.45
N LYS A 237 26.17 2.75 -4.44
CA LYS A 237 27.61 3.06 -4.40
C LYS A 237 28.17 2.75 -3.01
N GLY A 238 28.90 1.65 -2.91
CA GLY A 238 29.31 1.10 -1.60
C GLY A 238 28.09 0.69 -0.79
N ALA A 239 27.91 1.27 0.40
CA ALA A 239 26.75 1.04 1.27
C ALA A 239 25.59 2.04 1.05
N HIS A 240 25.72 2.97 0.08
CA HIS A 240 24.74 4.03 -0.13
C HIS A 240 23.71 3.64 -1.20
N THR A 241 22.45 3.85 -0.88
CA THR A 241 21.28 3.77 -1.78
C THR A 241 20.70 5.16 -1.96
N PHE A 242 19.70 5.30 -2.85
CA PHE A 242 18.98 6.57 -3.04
C PHE A 242 18.42 7.09 -1.69
N GLU A 243 17.80 6.23 -0.89
CA GLU A 243 17.21 6.57 0.40
C GLU A 243 18.29 7.02 1.39
N SER A 244 19.44 6.35 1.44
CA SER A 244 20.54 6.75 2.33
C SER A 244 21.15 8.10 1.93
N VAL A 245 21.15 8.44 0.63
CA VAL A 245 21.54 9.77 0.16
C VAL A 245 20.55 10.82 0.65
N VAL A 246 19.26 10.55 0.60
CA VAL A 246 18.22 11.44 1.15
C VAL A 246 18.43 11.67 2.65
N GLU A 247 18.65 10.61 3.40
CA GLU A 247 18.86 10.69 4.86
C GLU A 247 20.12 11.50 5.22
N THR A 248 21.22 11.26 4.53
CA THR A 248 22.48 11.94 4.79
C THR A 248 22.43 13.41 4.35
N SER A 249 21.87 13.67 3.17
CA SER A 249 21.83 15.03 2.60
C SER A 249 20.84 15.95 3.32
N LEU A 250 19.74 15.38 3.83
CA LEU A 250 18.68 16.10 4.53
C LEU A 250 18.61 15.75 6.03
N ASP A 251 19.74 15.42 6.66
CA ASP A 251 19.77 15.07 8.08
C ASP A 251 18.97 16.07 8.94
N PRO A 252 17.99 15.61 9.74
CA PRO A 252 17.16 16.44 10.59
C PRO A 252 17.93 17.33 11.57
N LYS A 253 19.16 16.92 11.95
CA LYS A 253 20.04 17.69 12.83
C LYS A 253 20.44 19.04 12.22
N ASP A 254 20.48 19.11 10.90
CA ASP A 254 20.92 20.30 10.15
C ASP A 254 19.76 21.12 9.59
N TRP A 255 18.53 20.74 9.87
CA TRP A 255 17.37 21.49 9.38
C TRP A 255 17.37 22.93 9.94
N PRO A 256 16.96 23.89 9.09
CA PRO A 256 16.79 25.27 9.55
C PRO A 256 15.75 25.31 10.68
N ILE A 257 16.15 25.80 11.84
CA ILE A 257 15.24 25.93 13.00
C ILE A 257 14.14 26.95 12.71
N ILE A 258 14.43 27.93 11.89
CA ILE A 258 13.56 29.07 11.62
C ILE A 258 12.96 28.90 10.24
N SER A 259 11.63 28.77 10.21
CA SER A 259 10.84 28.60 8.95
C SER A 259 11.45 27.57 7.98
N PRO A 260 11.65 26.33 8.41
CA PRO A 260 12.16 25.30 7.50
C PRO A 260 11.16 25.08 6.35
N PRO A 261 11.64 24.87 5.14
CA PRO A 261 10.77 24.57 4.01
C PRO A 261 9.99 23.26 4.25
N GLN A 262 8.70 23.36 4.53
CA GLN A 262 7.85 22.22 4.91
C GLN A 262 7.79 21.13 3.80
N ARG A 263 7.88 21.52 2.53
CA ARG A 263 7.98 20.59 1.41
C ARG A 263 9.19 19.66 1.55
N GLY A 264 10.34 20.20 1.98
CA GLY A 264 11.54 19.39 2.18
C GLY A 264 11.41 18.42 3.36
N ILE A 265 10.74 18.85 4.44
CA ILE A 265 10.45 17.98 5.56
C ILE A 265 9.54 16.83 5.11
N ARG A 266 8.46 17.12 4.39
CA ARG A 266 7.56 16.08 3.86
C ARG A 266 8.28 15.14 2.90
N PHE A 267 9.19 15.67 2.08
CA PHE A 267 10.01 14.83 1.19
C PHE A 267 10.86 13.85 1.99
N TYR A 268 11.57 14.34 3.00
CA TYR A 268 12.38 13.52 3.90
C TYR A 268 11.53 12.43 4.58
N VAL A 269 10.42 12.81 5.22
CA VAL A 269 9.55 11.90 5.97
C VAL A 269 9.03 10.76 5.09
N ARG A 270 8.75 11.02 3.81
CA ARG A 270 8.29 9.99 2.87
C ARG A 270 9.38 8.98 2.49
N ARG A 271 10.65 9.41 2.47
CA ARG A 271 11.76 8.60 1.97
C ARG A 271 12.67 8.05 3.04
N ALA A 272 12.72 8.68 4.19
CA ALA A 272 13.54 8.23 5.30
C ALA A 272 13.08 6.87 5.84
N GLY A 273 14.03 6.08 6.28
CA GLY A 273 13.76 4.85 6.99
C GLY A 273 13.17 5.10 8.38
N PHE A 274 12.81 4.02 9.01
CA PHE A 274 12.15 4.00 10.32
C PHE A 274 12.82 4.94 11.34
N LEU A 275 14.12 4.79 11.60
CA LEU A 275 14.83 5.62 12.60
C LEU A 275 14.82 7.10 12.25
N GLY A 276 15.02 7.44 10.96
CA GLY A 276 15.04 8.83 10.49
C GLY A 276 13.70 9.54 10.70
N VAL A 277 12.58 8.86 10.49
CA VAL A 277 11.24 9.42 10.72
C VAL A 277 11.02 9.76 12.20
N TYR A 278 11.36 8.83 13.12
CA TYR A 278 11.22 9.07 14.55
C TYR A 278 12.15 10.18 15.05
N GLU A 279 13.42 10.18 14.63
CA GLU A 279 14.39 11.19 15.01
C GLU A 279 13.96 12.57 14.51
N SER A 280 13.50 12.68 13.26
CA SER A 280 13.02 13.94 12.69
C SER A 280 11.82 14.49 13.45
N PHE A 281 10.84 13.65 13.78
CA PHE A 281 9.66 14.06 14.56
C PHE A 281 10.05 14.50 15.98
N ARG A 282 10.93 13.76 16.65
CA ARG A 282 11.45 14.12 17.97
C ARG A 282 12.17 15.46 17.93
N LEU A 283 13.10 15.65 16.97
CA LEU A 283 13.87 16.90 16.85
C LEU A 283 12.99 18.11 16.50
N MET A 284 11.94 17.93 15.68
CA MET A 284 10.96 19.00 15.43
C MET A 284 10.29 19.47 16.73
N ASN A 285 9.88 18.53 17.57
CA ASN A 285 9.26 18.84 18.86
C ASN A 285 10.23 19.49 19.83
N GLU A 286 11.41 18.93 20.01
CA GLU A 286 12.44 19.46 20.93
C GLU A 286 12.90 20.86 20.55
N ARG A 287 13.00 21.14 19.26
CA ARG A 287 13.44 22.44 18.74
C ARG A 287 12.32 23.48 18.61
N GLY A 288 11.06 23.07 18.85
CA GLY A 288 9.88 23.92 18.67
C GLY A 288 9.70 24.41 17.23
N ILE A 289 10.03 23.56 16.25
CA ILE A 289 9.87 23.88 14.83
C ILE A 289 8.37 23.85 14.52
N THR A 290 7.84 24.96 13.98
CA THR A 290 6.44 25.02 13.56
C THR A 290 6.15 24.08 12.42
N MET A 291 5.13 23.26 12.59
CA MET A 291 4.67 22.27 11.60
C MET A 291 3.46 22.83 10.87
N GLN A 292 3.37 22.61 9.56
CA GLN A 292 2.14 22.83 8.80
C GLN A 292 1.22 21.59 8.91
N ALA A 293 -0.07 21.76 8.75
CA ALA A 293 -1.05 20.70 8.84
C ALA A 293 -0.72 19.52 7.90
N GLN A 294 -0.39 19.80 6.65
CA GLN A 294 0.04 18.78 5.68
C GLN A 294 1.30 18.01 6.12
N THR A 295 2.20 18.66 6.88
CA THR A 295 3.40 17.99 7.39
C THR A 295 3.05 17.08 8.57
N ALA A 296 2.16 17.49 9.46
CA ALA A 296 1.63 16.66 10.53
C ALA A 296 0.92 15.42 9.98
N LEU A 297 0.08 15.61 8.95
CA LEU A 297 -0.59 14.50 8.26
C LEU A 297 0.40 13.57 7.54
N CYS A 298 1.48 14.10 6.98
CA CYS A 298 2.54 13.28 6.39
C CYS A 298 3.23 12.38 7.43
N TYR A 299 3.51 12.90 8.63
CA TYR A 299 4.00 12.09 9.75
C TYR A 299 2.98 11.05 10.21
N MET A 300 1.71 11.47 10.38
CA MET A 300 0.63 10.56 10.73
C MET A 300 0.53 9.38 9.75
N TYR A 301 0.55 9.68 8.45
CA TYR A 301 0.53 8.68 7.41
C TYR A 301 1.72 7.71 7.54
N ARG A 302 2.92 8.25 7.72
CA ARG A 302 4.14 7.45 7.78
C ARG A 302 4.19 6.57 9.03
N PHE A 303 3.78 7.08 10.20
CA PHE A 303 3.65 6.27 11.41
C PHE A 303 2.57 5.20 11.28
N THR A 304 1.48 5.49 10.56
CA THR A 304 0.47 4.47 10.25
C THR A 304 1.04 3.35 9.38
N GLU A 305 1.86 3.65 8.37
CA GLU A 305 2.57 2.64 7.58
C GLU A 305 3.53 1.80 8.43
N LEU A 306 4.20 2.44 9.39
CA LEU A 306 5.07 1.77 10.36
C LEU A 306 4.29 1.02 11.47
N LYS A 307 2.95 1.04 11.42
CA LYS A 307 2.03 0.44 12.40
C LYS A 307 2.20 1.01 13.82
N ASP A 308 2.71 2.21 13.96
CA ASP A 308 2.86 2.90 15.24
C ASP A 308 1.70 3.87 15.49
N VAL A 309 0.68 3.36 16.16
CA VAL A 309 -0.55 4.09 16.49
C VAL A 309 -0.27 5.28 17.42
N GLU A 310 0.66 5.13 18.37
CA GLU A 310 0.93 6.18 19.37
C GLU A 310 1.54 7.43 18.73
N TYR A 311 2.54 7.25 17.88
CA TYR A 311 3.16 8.35 17.17
C TYR A 311 2.24 8.94 16.08
N ALA A 312 1.40 8.11 15.43
CA ALA A 312 0.39 8.59 14.50
C ALA A 312 -0.62 9.53 15.18
N LEU A 313 -1.13 9.16 16.36
CA LEU A 313 -2.05 9.99 17.14
C LEU A 313 -1.35 11.26 17.68
N ARG A 314 -0.09 11.14 18.13
CA ARG A 314 0.70 12.35 18.50
C ARG A 314 0.88 13.33 17.35
N ALA A 315 1.04 12.83 16.13
CA ALA A 315 1.11 13.69 14.95
C ALA A 315 -0.23 14.39 14.68
N LEU A 316 -1.36 13.69 14.87
CA LEU A 316 -2.70 14.26 14.73
C LEU A 316 -2.98 15.37 15.77
N GLU A 317 -2.45 15.26 16.99
CA GLU A 317 -2.59 16.29 18.05
C GLU A 317 -2.05 17.67 17.67
N PHE A 318 -1.24 17.77 16.61
CA PHE A 318 -0.75 19.06 16.11
C PHE A 318 -1.81 19.79 15.29
N ILE A 319 -2.75 19.10 14.65
CA ILE A 319 -3.73 19.72 13.76
C ILE A 319 -4.54 20.84 14.46
N PRO A 320 -5.16 20.62 15.63
CA PRO A 320 -5.88 21.68 16.34
C PRO A 320 -4.97 22.84 16.77
N LYS A 321 -3.68 22.56 17.05
CA LYS A 321 -2.71 23.56 17.51
C LYS A 321 -2.23 24.49 16.39
N ILE A 322 -2.29 24.02 15.13
CA ILE A 322 -1.85 24.78 13.95
C ILE A 322 -2.89 25.85 13.59
N ASN A 323 -4.16 25.61 13.90
CA ASN A 323 -5.28 26.54 13.66
C ASN A 323 -5.38 26.95 12.18
N ASP A 324 -5.19 25.99 11.26
CA ASP A 324 -5.32 26.18 9.83
C ASP A 324 -6.78 25.96 9.42
N PRO A 325 -7.47 26.97 8.81
CA PRO A 325 -8.89 26.84 8.47
C PRO A 325 -9.19 25.75 7.44
N GLU A 326 -8.21 25.35 6.62
CA GLU A 326 -8.39 24.29 5.62
C GLU A 326 -8.25 22.88 6.25
N PHE A 327 -7.68 22.77 7.45
CA PHE A 327 -7.39 21.50 8.12
C PHE A 327 -8.00 21.44 9.53
N SER A 328 -9.33 21.48 9.60
CA SER A 328 -10.04 21.14 10.83
C SER A 328 -10.07 19.62 11.05
N MET A 329 -10.44 19.18 12.26
CA MET A 329 -10.57 17.77 12.58
C MET A 329 -11.63 17.04 11.73
N ASP A 330 -12.55 17.79 11.11
CA ASP A 330 -13.62 17.29 10.25
C ASP A 330 -13.30 17.45 8.76
N SER A 331 -12.13 18.00 8.42
CA SER A 331 -11.75 18.17 7.02
C SER A 331 -11.49 16.82 6.36
N GLU A 332 -11.88 16.68 5.09
CA GLU A 332 -11.69 15.44 4.30
C GLU A 332 -10.25 14.92 4.35
N GLY A 333 -9.27 15.83 4.28
CA GLY A 333 -7.85 15.46 4.35
C GLY A 333 -7.47 14.81 5.67
N VAL A 334 -8.01 15.27 6.80
CA VAL A 334 -7.76 14.68 8.13
C VAL A 334 -8.53 13.37 8.27
N LEU A 335 -9.82 13.35 7.91
CA LEU A 335 -10.66 12.14 7.99
C LEU A 335 -10.07 10.98 7.17
N ARG A 336 -9.54 11.27 5.97
CA ARG A 336 -8.87 10.26 5.14
C ARG A 336 -7.67 9.62 5.84
N HIS A 337 -6.86 10.41 6.57
CA HIS A 337 -5.75 9.87 7.34
C HIS A 337 -6.22 9.09 8.59
N CYS A 338 -7.32 9.54 9.21
CA CYS A 338 -7.97 8.81 10.30
C CYS A 338 -8.52 7.47 9.81
N CYS A 339 -9.15 7.41 8.63
CA CYS A 339 -9.57 6.16 8.00
C CYS A 339 -8.39 5.20 7.82
N LYS A 340 -7.26 5.69 7.29
CA LYS A 340 -6.06 4.85 7.15
C LYS A 340 -5.54 4.34 8.51
N LEU A 341 -5.55 5.17 9.54
CA LEU A 341 -5.15 4.75 10.89
C LEU A 341 -6.11 3.69 11.47
N LEU A 342 -7.41 3.82 11.24
CA LEU A 342 -8.43 2.87 11.68
C LEU A 342 -8.28 1.49 11.01
N THR A 343 -7.57 1.35 9.90
CA THR A 343 -7.26 0.02 9.36
C THR A 343 -6.40 -0.82 10.31
N LEU A 344 -5.72 -0.19 11.26
CA LEU A 344 -4.92 -0.84 12.31
C LEU A 344 -5.70 -1.03 13.60
N ASP A 345 -6.98 -0.62 13.64
CA ASP A 345 -7.77 -0.69 14.87
C ASP A 345 -8.14 -2.14 15.19
N THR A 346 -7.97 -2.49 16.44
CA THR A 346 -8.29 -3.81 16.99
C THR A 346 -9.22 -3.65 18.17
N VAL A 347 -10.02 -4.68 18.43
CA VAL A 347 -10.87 -4.75 19.62
C VAL A 347 -10.08 -5.37 20.76
N GLU A 348 -10.02 -4.67 21.87
CA GLU A 348 -9.34 -5.12 23.08
C GLU A 348 -10.31 -5.17 24.27
N ASP A 349 -10.08 -6.12 25.19
CA ASP A 349 -10.82 -6.20 26.44
C ASP A 349 -10.19 -5.24 27.45
N ASN A 350 -10.93 -4.20 27.81
CA ASN A 350 -10.54 -3.20 28.81
C ASN A 350 -11.47 -3.25 30.04
N ALA A 351 -11.11 -2.56 31.11
CA ALA A 351 -11.92 -2.48 32.33
C ALA A 351 -13.36 -1.96 32.10
N GLY A 352 -13.66 -1.40 30.94
CA GLY A 352 -15.00 -0.94 30.51
C GLY A 352 -15.72 -1.88 29.54
N GLY A 353 -15.20 -3.12 29.32
CA GLY A 353 -15.70 -4.07 28.34
C GLY A 353 -14.86 -4.11 27.05
N ARG A 354 -15.34 -4.85 26.06
CA ARG A 354 -14.70 -4.94 24.75
C ARG A 354 -14.92 -3.64 23.95
N ASN A 355 -13.85 -3.01 23.51
CA ASN A 355 -13.93 -1.77 22.75
C ASN A 355 -12.77 -1.65 21.74
N PHE A 356 -12.96 -0.81 20.74
CA PHE A 356 -11.89 -0.45 19.83
C PHE A 356 -10.76 0.30 20.55
N ARG A 357 -9.54 0.08 20.11
CA ARG A 357 -8.34 0.71 20.67
C ARG A 357 -8.17 2.15 20.18
N ILE A 358 -8.41 2.41 18.89
CA ILE A 358 -8.09 3.68 18.23
C ILE A 358 -9.31 4.59 18.15
N LEU A 359 -10.47 4.08 17.74
CA LEU A 359 -11.68 4.89 17.53
C LEU A 359 -12.04 5.78 18.73
N PRO A 360 -12.08 5.31 19.99
CA PRO A 360 -12.44 6.16 21.14
C PRO A 360 -11.45 7.33 21.33
N ARG A 361 -10.19 7.12 20.96
CA ARG A 361 -9.15 8.16 21.06
C ARG A 361 -9.36 9.24 20.01
N LEU A 362 -9.71 8.88 18.77
CA LEU A 362 -10.05 9.84 17.72
C LEU A 362 -11.28 10.68 18.09
N LEU A 363 -12.33 10.04 18.60
CA LEU A 363 -13.54 10.73 19.09
C LEU A 363 -13.18 11.73 20.22
N LYS A 364 -12.34 11.32 21.19
CA LYS A 364 -11.88 12.17 22.27
C LYS A 364 -11.04 13.38 21.77
N MET A 365 -10.36 13.23 20.65
CA MET A 365 -9.61 14.32 20.00
C MET A 365 -10.51 15.26 19.19
N GLY A 366 -11.80 14.98 19.09
CA GLY A 366 -12.79 15.79 18.40
C GLY A 366 -13.00 15.43 16.92
N VAL A 367 -12.51 14.28 16.47
CA VAL A 367 -12.82 13.77 15.12
C VAL A 367 -14.29 13.36 15.09
N GLN A 368 -15.05 13.88 14.12
CA GLN A 368 -16.41 13.44 13.86
C GLN A 368 -16.37 12.40 12.74
N PRO A 369 -16.75 11.13 13.03
CA PRO A 369 -16.67 10.09 12.02
C PRO A 369 -17.64 10.37 10.86
N ASP A 370 -17.13 10.29 9.66
CA ASP A 370 -17.94 10.24 8.45
C ASP A 370 -18.41 8.81 8.15
N ARG A 371 -19.19 8.65 7.09
CA ARG A 371 -19.69 7.35 6.65
C ARG A 371 -18.56 6.37 6.34
N ASP A 372 -17.50 6.84 5.71
CA ASP A 372 -16.37 5.97 5.30
C ASP A 372 -15.62 5.43 6.52
N MET A 373 -15.41 6.27 7.53
CA MET A 373 -14.86 5.83 8.81
C MET A 373 -15.76 4.80 9.50
N MET A 374 -17.07 5.02 9.50
CA MET A 374 -18.03 4.09 10.12
C MET A 374 -18.09 2.75 9.39
N ASN A 375 -18.02 2.74 8.06
CA ASN A 375 -17.92 1.52 7.27
C ASN A 375 -16.65 0.72 7.63
N LEU A 376 -15.52 1.40 7.80
CA LEU A 376 -14.26 0.76 8.18
C LEU A 376 -14.32 0.17 9.60
N VAL A 377 -14.88 0.92 10.55
CA VAL A 377 -15.09 0.45 11.93
C VAL A 377 -16.00 -0.78 11.95
N LEU A 378 -17.08 -0.74 11.16
CA LEU A 378 -17.99 -1.87 11.00
C LEU A 378 -17.25 -3.12 10.45
N ALA A 379 -16.43 -2.92 9.40
CA ALA A 379 -15.63 -4.02 8.85
C ALA A 379 -14.63 -4.59 9.88
N ASN A 380 -14.01 -3.74 10.69
CA ASN A 380 -13.10 -4.18 11.75
C ASN A 380 -13.83 -4.94 12.87
N ALA A 381 -15.04 -4.51 13.25
CA ALA A 381 -15.86 -5.22 14.22
C ALA A 381 -16.11 -6.67 13.79
N TYR A 382 -16.52 -6.87 12.56
CA TYR A 382 -16.79 -8.21 12.04
C TYR A 382 -15.53 -9.04 11.84
N LYS A 383 -14.41 -8.44 11.40
CA LYS A 383 -13.12 -9.16 11.29
C LYS A 383 -12.61 -9.68 12.64
N THR A 384 -12.89 -8.99 13.71
CA THR A 384 -12.50 -9.41 15.07
C THR A 384 -13.44 -10.47 15.67
N GLY A 385 -14.48 -10.86 14.93
CA GLY A 385 -15.44 -11.88 15.35
C GLY A 385 -16.42 -11.40 16.44
N ASP A 386 -16.63 -10.08 16.55
CA ASP A 386 -17.58 -9.50 17.52
C ASP A 386 -18.85 -8.99 16.82
N PRO A 387 -19.87 -9.85 16.62
CA PRO A 387 -21.11 -9.48 15.96
C PRO A 387 -21.93 -8.47 16.76
N GLN A 388 -21.81 -8.46 18.10
CA GLN A 388 -22.53 -7.51 18.94
C GLN A 388 -22.00 -6.09 18.71
N LEU A 389 -20.68 -5.92 18.68
CA LEU A 389 -20.05 -4.63 18.38
C LEU A 389 -20.40 -4.14 16.97
N GLY A 390 -20.47 -5.07 15.99
CA GLY A 390 -20.96 -4.78 14.66
C GLY A 390 -22.41 -4.27 14.63
N SER A 391 -23.29 -4.90 15.41
CA SER A 391 -24.68 -4.47 15.56
C SER A 391 -24.80 -3.10 16.22
N ASP A 392 -24.01 -2.83 17.25
CA ASP A 392 -23.96 -1.54 17.95
C ASP A 392 -23.49 -0.43 16.99
N MET A 393 -22.50 -0.71 16.13
CA MET A 393 -22.06 0.23 15.11
C MET A 393 -23.14 0.52 14.06
N LEU A 394 -23.85 -0.51 13.61
CA LEU A 394 -24.98 -0.31 12.70
C LEU A 394 -26.09 0.55 13.31
N GLN A 395 -26.39 0.31 14.59
CA GLN A 395 -27.38 1.11 15.32
C GLN A 395 -26.88 2.56 15.48
N PHE A 396 -25.61 2.76 15.74
CA PHE A 396 -25.00 4.09 15.77
C PHE A 396 -25.14 4.81 14.44
N MET A 397 -24.81 4.15 13.33
CA MET A 397 -24.95 4.71 11.97
C MET A 397 -26.40 5.12 11.68
N LYS A 398 -27.38 4.28 12.02
CA LYS A 398 -28.82 4.58 11.88
C LYS A 398 -29.24 5.80 12.71
N ASN A 399 -28.81 5.85 13.97
CA ASN A 399 -29.15 6.95 14.88
C ASN A 399 -28.57 8.30 14.46
N HIS A 400 -27.44 8.29 13.75
CA HIS A 400 -26.81 9.49 13.22
C HIS A 400 -27.16 9.76 11.74
N HIS A 401 -28.19 9.07 11.22
CA HIS A 401 -28.69 9.24 9.86
C HIS A 401 -27.64 9.03 8.75
N HIS A 402 -26.65 8.16 8.99
CA HIS A 402 -25.77 7.73 7.92
C HIS A 402 -26.51 6.77 7.00
N GLU A 403 -26.62 7.12 5.74
CA GLU A 403 -27.18 6.23 4.72
C GLU A 403 -26.23 5.07 4.45
N PHE A 404 -26.78 3.86 4.36
CA PHE A 404 -25.99 2.66 4.02
C PHE A 404 -25.67 2.67 2.53
N ASP A 405 -24.40 2.53 2.22
CA ASP A 405 -23.88 2.48 0.87
C ASP A 405 -23.46 1.07 0.45
N SER A 406 -22.89 0.96 -0.75
CA SER A 406 -22.39 -0.32 -1.26
C SER A 406 -21.34 -0.99 -0.37
N TYR A 407 -20.50 -0.21 0.30
CA TYR A 407 -19.49 -0.74 1.24
C TYR A 407 -20.12 -1.32 2.50
N THR A 408 -21.12 -0.64 3.05
CA THR A 408 -21.90 -1.15 4.19
C THR A 408 -22.49 -2.51 3.85
N TYR A 409 -23.22 -2.60 2.72
CA TYR A 409 -23.85 -3.87 2.32
C TYR A 409 -22.86 -4.97 1.96
N LEU A 410 -21.72 -4.64 1.33
CA LEU A 410 -20.65 -5.61 1.08
C LEU A 410 -20.08 -6.19 2.38
N THR A 411 -19.87 -5.33 3.38
CA THR A 411 -19.37 -5.75 4.70
C THR A 411 -20.38 -6.67 5.39
N LEU A 412 -21.66 -6.30 5.40
CA LEU A 412 -22.74 -7.10 6.00
C LEU A 412 -22.91 -8.45 5.31
N LEU A 413 -22.91 -8.47 3.98
CA LEU A 413 -23.00 -9.71 3.20
C LEU A 413 -21.78 -10.60 3.42
N THR A 414 -20.57 -10.01 3.54
CA THR A 414 -19.34 -10.78 3.80
C THR A 414 -19.40 -11.45 5.16
N ASP A 415 -19.81 -10.73 6.19
CA ASP A 415 -19.97 -11.27 7.52
C ASP A 415 -21.06 -12.37 7.59
N ALA A 416 -22.24 -12.11 7.02
CA ALA A 416 -23.33 -13.09 7.01
C ALA A 416 -22.95 -14.38 6.27
N VAL A 417 -22.21 -14.28 5.14
CA VAL A 417 -21.70 -15.44 4.40
C VAL A 417 -20.66 -16.20 5.21
N SER A 418 -19.71 -15.51 5.86
CA SER A 418 -18.66 -16.15 6.66
C SER A 418 -19.21 -16.92 7.86
N ARG A 419 -20.31 -16.44 8.44
CA ARG A 419 -21.01 -17.13 9.54
C ARG A 419 -21.99 -18.20 9.09
N GLY A 420 -22.21 -18.35 7.80
CA GLY A 420 -23.18 -19.30 7.28
C GLY A 420 -24.64 -18.91 7.54
N ASP A 421 -24.92 -17.62 7.82
CA ASP A 421 -26.26 -17.11 8.13
C ASP A 421 -27.04 -16.80 6.85
N ARG A 422 -27.65 -17.83 6.28
CA ARG A 422 -28.47 -17.72 5.06
C ARG A 422 -29.65 -16.78 5.26
N GLY A 423 -30.31 -16.79 6.45
CA GLY A 423 -31.46 -15.96 6.73
C GLY A 423 -31.12 -14.47 6.63
N ARG A 424 -29.97 -14.08 7.21
CA ARG A 424 -29.48 -12.72 7.15
C ARG A 424 -29.08 -12.30 5.73
N VAL A 425 -28.47 -13.20 4.96
CA VAL A 425 -28.17 -12.92 3.53
C VAL A 425 -29.45 -12.66 2.73
N ASP A 426 -30.50 -13.48 2.93
CA ASP A 426 -31.79 -13.29 2.23
C ASP A 426 -32.48 -11.97 2.62
N GLU A 427 -32.32 -11.47 3.85
CA GLU A 427 -32.78 -10.17 4.28
C GLU A 427 -32.01 -9.03 3.58
N LEU A 428 -30.67 -9.10 3.60
CA LEU A 428 -29.82 -8.09 2.96
C LEU A 428 -30.05 -8.02 1.46
N VAL A 429 -30.25 -9.15 0.80
CA VAL A 429 -30.58 -9.19 -0.63
C VAL A 429 -31.89 -8.44 -0.89
N ARG A 430 -32.94 -8.67 -0.07
CA ARG A 430 -34.21 -7.93 -0.20
C ARG A 430 -34.05 -6.43 0.04
N GLU A 431 -33.24 -6.02 1.02
CA GLU A 431 -32.93 -4.61 1.27
C GLU A 431 -32.22 -3.97 0.06
N VAL A 432 -31.25 -4.66 -0.53
CA VAL A 432 -30.52 -4.21 -1.73
C VAL A 432 -31.43 -4.11 -2.95
N GLU A 433 -32.35 -5.10 -3.14
CA GLU A 433 -33.28 -5.10 -4.28
C GLU A 433 -34.28 -3.93 -4.25
N MET A 434 -34.56 -3.38 -3.06
CA MET A 434 -35.42 -2.20 -2.89
C MET A 434 -34.73 -0.89 -3.27
N GLN A 435 -33.41 -0.86 -3.35
CA GLN A 435 -32.61 0.34 -3.65
C GLN A 435 -32.06 0.25 -5.08
N GLU A 436 -32.55 1.11 -5.98
CA GLU A 436 -32.23 1.05 -7.40
C GLU A 436 -30.72 1.22 -7.68
N GLU A 437 -30.05 2.11 -6.94
CA GLU A 437 -28.61 2.34 -7.07
C GLU A 437 -27.76 1.11 -6.68
N LEU A 438 -28.16 0.41 -5.63
CA LEU A 438 -27.44 -0.78 -5.13
C LEU A 438 -27.72 -2.02 -5.94
N ARG A 439 -28.93 -2.15 -6.47
CA ARG A 439 -29.38 -3.30 -7.28
C ARG A 439 -28.49 -3.53 -8.49
N HIS A 440 -27.97 -2.47 -9.09
CA HIS A 440 -27.13 -2.54 -10.28
C HIS A 440 -25.64 -2.44 -9.97
N ASN A 441 -25.24 -2.43 -8.68
CA ASN A 441 -23.85 -2.36 -8.29
C ASN A 441 -23.15 -3.71 -8.55
N PRO A 442 -22.12 -3.78 -9.42
CA PRO A 442 -21.48 -5.03 -9.82
C PRO A 442 -20.77 -5.75 -8.67
N TYR A 443 -20.30 -5.00 -7.66
CA TYR A 443 -19.61 -5.58 -6.51
C TYR A 443 -20.60 -6.27 -5.56
N ILE A 444 -21.72 -5.61 -5.27
CA ILE A 444 -22.80 -6.20 -4.46
C ILE A 444 -23.34 -7.44 -5.15
N PHE A 445 -23.60 -7.36 -6.46
CA PHE A 445 -24.06 -8.50 -7.22
C PHE A 445 -23.07 -9.68 -7.18
N SER A 446 -21.77 -9.39 -7.36
CA SER A 446 -20.72 -10.42 -7.27
C SER A 446 -20.74 -11.11 -5.90
N LYS A 447 -20.94 -10.35 -4.82
CA LYS A 447 -21.02 -10.91 -3.46
C LYS A 447 -22.30 -11.70 -3.22
N ILE A 448 -23.44 -11.24 -3.72
CA ILE A 448 -24.70 -12.00 -3.67
C ILE A 448 -24.56 -13.30 -4.47
N PHE A 449 -23.95 -13.24 -5.65
CA PHE A 449 -23.68 -14.41 -6.48
C PHE A 449 -22.75 -15.41 -5.76
N HIS A 450 -21.71 -14.91 -5.09
CA HIS A 450 -20.84 -15.73 -4.25
C HIS A 450 -21.59 -16.35 -3.06
N ALA A 451 -22.44 -15.58 -2.39
CA ALA A 451 -23.29 -16.08 -1.30
C ALA A 451 -24.20 -17.23 -1.81
N HIS A 452 -24.84 -17.04 -2.96
CA HIS A 452 -25.66 -18.08 -3.54
C HIS A 452 -24.86 -19.35 -3.88
N PHE A 453 -23.65 -19.18 -4.44
CA PHE A 453 -22.71 -20.28 -4.63
C PHE A 453 -22.40 -21.02 -3.32
N THR A 454 -22.06 -20.28 -2.28
CA THR A 454 -21.70 -20.83 -0.97
C THR A 454 -22.82 -21.66 -0.36
N PHE A 455 -24.06 -21.21 -0.45
CA PHE A 455 -25.20 -21.88 0.17
C PHE A 455 -25.86 -22.95 -0.71
N THR A 456 -25.57 -23.01 -2.01
CA THR A 456 -26.23 -23.96 -2.92
C THR A 456 -25.26 -24.89 -3.63
N ALA A 457 -24.16 -24.36 -4.17
CA ALA A 457 -23.24 -25.11 -5.01
C ALA A 457 -22.00 -25.63 -4.26
N LYS A 458 -21.65 -25.02 -3.14
CA LYS A 458 -20.49 -25.39 -2.32
C LYS A 458 -20.69 -26.79 -1.72
N HIS A 459 -21.86 -27.04 -1.15
CA HIS A 459 -22.27 -28.32 -0.56
C HIS A 459 -23.52 -28.82 -1.27
N ILE A 460 -23.31 -29.59 -2.33
CA ILE A 460 -24.43 -30.26 -3.05
C ILE A 460 -24.86 -31.44 -2.20
N ASP A 461 -26.07 -31.37 -1.69
CA ASP A 461 -26.67 -32.51 -0.98
C ASP A 461 -26.74 -33.72 -1.93
N PRO A 462 -26.27 -34.91 -1.51
CA PRO A 462 -26.33 -36.13 -2.34
C PRO A 462 -27.71 -36.45 -2.88
N GLU A 463 -28.76 -35.98 -2.20
CA GLU A 463 -30.16 -36.19 -2.62
C GLU A 463 -30.68 -35.10 -3.58
N SER A 464 -29.95 -33.97 -3.73
CA SER A 464 -30.35 -32.87 -4.62
C SER A 464 -30.03 -33.19 -6.09
N ASP A 465 -30.82 -32.62 -7.02
CA ASP A 465 -30.49 -32.67 -8.46
C ASP A 465 -29.35 -31.72 -8.77
N PRO A 466 -28.13 -32.23 -9.10
CA PRO A 466 -26.99 -31.34 -9.42
C PRO A 466 -27.28 -30.44 -10.64
N SER A 467 -28.15 -30.83 -11.54
CA SER A 467 -28.53 -30.00 -12.70
C SER A 467 -29.33 -28.79 -12.26
N GLY A 468 -30.21 -28.94 -11.28
CA GLY A 468 -30.99 -27.84 -10.71
C GLY A 468 -30.11 -26.75 -10.08
N VAL A 469 -29.05 -27.17 -9.38
CA VAL A 469 -28.07 -26.25 -8.78
C VAL A 469 -27.36 -25.42 -9.85
N PHE A 470 -26.89 -26.08 -10.91
CA PHE A 470 -26.20 -25.36 -12.01
C PHE A 470 -27.13 -24.33 -12.70
N TYR A 471 -28.37 -24.73 -13.00
CA TYR A 471 -29.32 -23.82 -13.64
C TYR A 471 -29.76 -22.66 -12.71
N SER A 472 -29.88 -22.90 -11.40
CA SER A 472 -30.12 -21.83 -10.43
C SER A 472 -29.01 -20.78 -10.44
N MET A 473 -27.75 -21.23 -10.46
CA MET A 473 -26.59 -20.33 -10.60
C MET A 473 -26.60 -19.61 -11.96
N LEU A 474 -26.94 -20.32 -13.04
CA LEU A 474 -27.01 -19.74 -14.38
C LEU A 474 -28.10 -18.67 -14.50
N ASP A 475 -29.26 -18.86 -13.88
CA ASP A 475 -30.35 -17.89 -13.87
C ASP A 475 -29.93 -16.58 -13.16
N MET A 476 -29.23 -16.70 -12.02
CA MET A 476 -28.65 -15.53 -11.36
C MET A 476 -27.59 -14.83 -12.23
N TYR A 477 -26.66 -15.60 -12.78
CA TYR A 477 -25.61 -15.07 -13.66
C TYR A 477 -26.22 -14.31 -14.85
N ASN A 478 -27.24 -14.90 -15.49
CA ASN A 478 -27.89 -14.32 -16.66
C ASN A 478 -28.71 -13.05 -16.38
N LYS A 479 -29.00 -12.71 -15.11
CA LYS A 479 -29.65 -11.44 -14.76
C LYS A 479 -28.79 -10.23 -15.13
N ILE A 480 -27.46 -10.34 -15.04
CA ILE A 480 -26.54 -9.22 -15.20
C ILE A 480 -25.48 -9.47 -16.29
N HIS A 481 -24.98 -10.69 -16.41
CA HIS A 481 -23.87 -11.01 -17.29
C HIS A 481 -24.28 -11.66 -18.62
N ASP A 482 -23.45 -11.43 -19.64
CA ASP A 482 -23.57 -12.14 -20.91
C ASP A 482 -23.15 -13.61 -20.77
N ILE A 483 -23.94 -14.52 -21.32
CA ILE A 483 -23.69 -15.96 -21.30
C ILE A 483 -22.77 -16.43 -22.43
N THR A 484 -22.39 -15.59 -23.36
CA THR A 484 -21.51 -15.94 -24.50
C THR A 484 -20.20 -16.60 -24.04
N PRO A 485 -19.46 -16.07 -23.03
CA PRO A 485 -18.24 -16.72 -22.54
C PRO A 485 -18.48 -18.14 -21.98
N LEU A 486 -19.66 -18.43 -21.41
CA LEU A 486 -20.00 -19.76 -20.92
C LEU A 486 -20.22 -20.76 -22.06
N LYS A 487 -20.78 -20.32 -23.20
CA LYS A 487 -20.93 -21.14 -24.41
C LYS A 487 -19.59 -21.41 -25.05
N GLU A 488 -18.75 -20.40 -25.15
CA GLU A 488 -17.40 -20.50 -25.72
C GLU A 488 -16.50 -21.44 -24.90
N LEU A 489 -16.65 -21.46 -23.57
CA LEU A 489 -15.98 -22.40 -22.66
C LEU A 489 -16.65 -23.78 -22.61
N LEU A 490 -17.69 -24.03 -23.40
CA LEU A 490 -18.44 -25.29 -23.46
C LEU A 490 -19.17 -25.70 -22.17
N LEU A 491 -19.41 -24.75 -21.24
CA LEU A 491 -20.29 -24.98 -20.10
C LEU A 491 -21.75 -25.10 -20.53
N LEU A 492 -22.12 -24.39 -21.59
CA LEU A 492 -23.45 -24.39 -22.19
C LEU A 492 -23.38 -24.85 -23.65
N PRO A 493 -24.40 -25.55 -24.15
CA PRO A 493 -24.50 -25.84 -25.58
C PRO A 493 -24.58 -24.56 -26.41
N PRO A 494 -23.98 -24.49 -27.60
CA PRO A 494 -24.04 -23.32 -28.47
C PRO A 494 -25.45 -22.79 -28.76
N GLN A 495 -26.41 -23.73 -28.91
CA GLN A 495 -27.83 -23.44 -29.19
C GLN A 495 -28.65 -23.04 -27.95
N TYR A 496 -28.03 -23.01 -26.75
CA TYR A 496 -28.74 -22.64 -25.54
C TYR A 496 -29.24 -21.17 -25.64
N THR A 497 -30.53 -20.98 -25.47
CA THR A 497 -31.17 -19.67 -25.37
C THR A 497 -31.63 -19.47 -23.95
N SER A 498 -31.19 -18.40 -23.32
CA SER A 498 -31.65 -18.06 -21.97
C SER A 498 -33.15 -17.68 -21.99
N PRO A 499 -33.92 -18.07 -20.98
CA PRO A 499 -35.27 -17.56 -20.82
C PRO A 499 -35.24 -16.02 -20.76
N PRO A 500 -36.32 -15.35 -21.23
CA PRO A 500 -36.42 -13.90 -21.08
C PRO A 500 -36.47 -13.57 -19.58
N THR A 501 -35.37 -13.04 -19.07
CA THR A 501 -35.25 -12.58 -17.68
C THR A 501 -35.67 -11.12 -17.59
N GLN A 502 -36.38 -10.76 -16.53
CA GLN A 502 -36.56 -9.37 -16.10
C GLN A 502 -35.21 -8.84 -15.58
N GLY A 503 -34.29 -8.52 -16.49
CA GLY A 503 -32.94 -8.05 -16.19
C GLY A 503 -32.60 -6.79 -16.97
N LEU A 504 -31.38 -6.33 -16.84
CA LEU A 504 -30.83 -5.19 -17.57
C LEU A 504 -30.98 -5.38 -19.08
N GLU A 505 -31.42 -4.35 -19.80
CA GLU A 505 -31.49 -4.35 -21.27
C GLU A 505 -30.11 -4.57 -21.91
N VAL A 506 -29.04 -4.08 -21.26
CA VAL A 506 -27.66 -4.25 -21.69
C VAL A 506 -26.92 -5.08 -20.66
N LYS A 507 -26.52 -6.29 -21.03
CA LYS A 507 -25.76 -7.20 -20.16
C LYS A 507 -24.30 -6.81 -20.12
N THR A 508 -23.71 -6.84 -18.92
CA THR A 508 -22.30 -6.53 -18.70
C THR A 508 -21.41 -7.75 -18.99
N PRO A 509 -20.16 -7.53 -19.45
CA PRO A 509 -19.19 -8.62 -19.51
C PRO A 509 -18.96 -9.19 -18.11
N PRO A 510 -18.82 -10.53 -17.98
CA PRO A 510 -18.66 -11.17 -16.68
C PRO A 510 -17.32 -10.80 -16.04
N SER A 511 -17.33 -10.68 -14.72
CA SER A 511 -16.10 -10.57 -13.95
C SER A 511 -15.35 -11.91 -13.92
N PRO A 512 -14.01 -11.92 -13.74
CA PRO A 512 -13.27 -13.17 -13.55
C PRO A 512 -13.82 -14.03 -12.42
N VAL A 513 -14.29 -13.42 -11.34
CA VAL A 513 -14.90 -14.12 -10.19
C VAL A 513 -16.20 -14.82 -10.61
N SER A 514 -17.09 -14.11 -11.30
CA SER A 514 -18.37 -14.70 -11.74
C SER A 514 -18.16 -15.88 -12.69
N LEU A 515 -17.19 -15.78 -13.61
CA LEU A 515 -16.82 -16.90 -14.50
C LEU A 515 -16.23 -18.07 -13.72
N PHE A 516 -15.32 -17.80 -12.79
CA PHE A 516 -14.72 -18.81 -11.94
C PHE A 516 -15.79 -19.59 -11.16
N LEU A 517 -16.75 -18.90 -10.53
CA LEU A 517 -17.83 -19.56 -9.78
C LEU A 517 -18.71 -20.45 -10.68
N MET A 518 -18.98 -20.02 -11.91
CA MET A 518 -19.71 -20.84 -12.89
C MET A 518 -18.94 -22.09 -13.29
N ILE A 519 -17.62 -21.99 -13.52
CA ILE A 519 -16.75 -23.12 -13.83
C ILE A 519 -16.69 -24.08 -12.65
N ALA A 520 -16.50 -23.59 -11.45
CA ALA A 520 -16.46 -24.38 -10.22
C ALA A 520 -17.80 -25.10 -9.99
N THR A 521 -18.94 -24.41 -10.15
CA THR A 521 -20.28 -25.02 -10.07
C THR A 521 -20.46 -26.13 -11.10
N PHE A 522 -20.02 -25.88 -12.34
CA PHE A 522 -20.12 -26.87 -13.40
C PHE A 522 -19.37 -28.17 -13.07
N PHE A 523 -18.12 -28.07 -12.59
CA PHE A 523 -17.31 -29.25 -12.24
C PHE A 523 -17.82 -29.99 -11.00
N ARG A 524 -18.59 -29.35 -10.13
CA ARG A 524 -19.27 -29.98 -9.00
C ARG A 524 -20.53 -30.71 -9.45
N CYS A 525 -21.30 -30.10 -10.34
CA CYS A 525 -22.57 -30.66 -10.82
C CYS A 525 -22.39 -31.71 -11.93
N ARG A 526 -21.42 -31.54 -12.81
CA ARG A 526 -21.21 -32.39 -14.02
C ARG A 526 -19.75 -32.72 -14.15
N ASN A 527 -19.40 -33.98 -13.87
CA ASN A 527 -18.01 -34.40 -13.83
C ASN A 527 -17.73 -35.55 -14.80
N ARG A 528 -17.95 -35.33 -16.10
CA ARG A 528 -17.51 -36.27 -17.12
C ARG A 528 -16.11 -35.89 -17.58
N ILE A 529 -15.11 -36.72 -17.30
CA ILE A 529 -13.70 -36.44 -17.58
C ILE A 529 -13.43 -36.05 -19.04
N SER A 530 -14.12 -36.64 -20.02
CA SER A 530 -13.99 -36.26 -21.43
C SER A 530 -14.42 -34.81 -21.70
N GLN A 531 -15.46 -34.36 -21.03
CA GLN A 531 -15.93 -32.97 -21.13
C GLN A 531 -14.94 -32.02 -20.52
N VAL A 532 -14.36 -32.36 -19.36
CA VAL A 532 -13.31 -31.56 -18.71
C VAL A 532 -12.09 -31.41 -19.62
N HIS A 533 -11.67 -32.46 -20.33
CA HIS A 533 -10.57 -32.37 -21.31
C HIS A 533 -10.89 -31.38 -22.44
N HIS A 534 -12.06 -31.49 -23.05
CA HIS A 534 -12.46 -30.56 -24.12
C HIS A 534 -12.56 -29.10 -23.63
N MET A 535 -13.07 -28.90 -22.41
CA MET A 535 -13.14 -27.59 -21.82
C MET A 535 -11.74 -27.00 -21.55
N TYR A 536 -10.79 -27.83 -21.08
CA TYR A 536 -9.44 -27.37 -20.84
C TYR A 536 -8.71 -27.00 -22.14
N ASP A 537 -8.83 -27.83 -23.19
CA ASP A 537 -8.26 -27.51 -24.49
C ASP A 537 -8.88 -26.22 -25.06
N ARG A 538 -10.19 -26.03 -24.92
CA ARG A 538 -10.88 -24.81 -25.36
C ARG A 538 -10.48 -23.59 -24.53
N PHE A 539 -10.33 -23.73 -23.21
CA PHE A 539 -9.82 -22.67 -22.32
C PHE A 539 -8.43 -22.19 -22.78
N ARG A 540 -7.51 -23.14 -23.07
CA ARG A 540 -6.17 -22.80 -23.59
C ARG A 540 -6.22 -22.02 -24.90
N GLU A 541 -7.07 -22.45 -25.85
CA GLU A 541 -7.24 -21.74 -27.12
C GLU A 541 -7.72 -20.30 -26.91
N LEU A 542 -8.74 -20.08 -26.08
CA LEU A 542 -9.31 -18.77 -25.79
C LEU A 542 -8.31 -17.85 -25.05
N VAL A 543 -7.52 -18.41 -24.15
CA VAL A 543 -6.42 -17.69 -23.49
C VAL A 543 -5.35 -17.29 -24.50
N GLN A 544 -4.95 -18.18 -25.41
CA GLN A 544 -3.97 -17.88 -26.45
C GLN A 544 -4.47 -16.83 -27.45
N GLN A 545 -5.77 -16.78 -27.69
CA GLN A 545 -6.43 -15.76 -28.51
C GLN A 545 -6.60 -14.43 -27.79
N GLY A 546 -6.31 -14.37 -26.48
CA GLY A 546 -6.47 -13.15 -25.67
C GLY A 546 -7.93 -12.75 -25.47
N HIS A 547 -8.84 -13.73 -25.28
CA HIS A 547 -10.27 -13.46 -25.09
C HIS A 547 -10.53 -12.52 -23.91
N PRO A 548 -11.26 -11.41 -24.07
CA PRO A 548 -11.31 -10.32 -23.08
C PRO A 548 -11.83 -10.73 -21.68
N SER A 549 -12.77 -11.67 -21.59
CA SER A 549 -13.33 -12.13 -20.33
C SER A 549 -12.64 -13.39 -19.77
N ILE A 550 -12.00 -14.20 -20.63
CA ILE A 550 -11.43 -15.50 -20.24
C ILE A 550 -9.93 -15.39 -19.98
N ALA A 551 -9.20 -14.60 -20.77
CA ALA A 551 -7.77 -14.43 -20.56
C ALA A 551 -7.38 -13.93 -19.16
N PRO A 552 -8.12 -13.00 -18.50
CA PRO A 552 -7.80 -12.59 -17.14
C PRO A 552 -7.87 -13.71 -16.08
N LEU A 553 -8.51 -14.83 -16.37
CA LEU A 553 -8.58 -15.97 -15.44
C LEU A 553 -7.22 -16.63 -15.18
N VAL A 554 -6.24 -16.45 -16.07
CA VAL A 554 -4.89 -17.02 -15.91
C VAL A 554 -3.99 -16.18 -14.99
N GLU A 555 -4.44 -15.01 -14.57
CA GLU A 555 -3.70 -14.18 -13.59
C GLU A 555 -3.75 -14.77 -12.17
N THR A 556 -4.61 -15.76 -11.95
CA THR A 556 -4.74 -16.50 -10.69
C THR A 556 -4.74 -18.00 -10.93
N ASP A 557 -4.36 -18.78 -9.92
CA ASP A 557 -4.32 -20.26 -9.99
C ASP A 557 -5.69 -20.94 -9.87
N HIS A 558 -6.74 -20.17 -9.52
CA HIS A 558 -8.04 -20.71 -9.12
C HIS A 558 -8.68 -21.61 -10.18
N VAL A 559 -8.76 -21.13 -11.44
CA VAL A 559 -9.36 -21.91 -12.52
C VAL A 559 -8.51 -23.13 -12.85
N TYR A 560 -7.19 -23.01 -12.82
CA TYR A 560 -6.28 -24.13 -13.01
C TYR A 560 -6.47 -25.20 -11.91
N ASN A 561 -6.59 -24.76 -10.67
CA ASN A 561 -6.82 -25.65 -9.55
C ASN A 561 -8.16 -26.39 -9.66
N GLU A 562 -9.24 -25.73 -10.12
CA GLU A 562 -10.53 -26.42 -10.37
C GLU A 562 -10.43 -27.48 -11.48
N PHE A 563 -9.69 -27.21 -12.56
CA PHE A 563 -9.40 -28.24 -13.57
C PHE A 563 -8.61 -29.40 -12.98
N LEU A 564 -7.57 -29.13 -12.18
CA LEU A 564 -6.78 -30.18 -11.51
C LEU A 564 -7.64 -31.05 -10.60
N ILE A 565 -8.53 -30.44 -9.81
CA ILE A 565 -9.46 -31.15 -8.92
C ILE A 565 -10.43 -32.02 -9.75
N ALA A 566 -10.92 -31.50 -10.87
CA ALA A 566 -11.77 -32.27 -11.77
C ALA A 566 -11.02 -33.45 -12.40
N PHE A 567 -9.77 -33.27 -12.84
CA PHE A 567 -8.90 -34.32 -13.37
C PHE A 567 -8.53 -35.38 -12.30
N ARG A 568 -8.29 -34.98 -11.06
CA ARG A 568 -7.95 -35.88 -9.95
C ARG A 568 -8.97 -37.01 -9.75
N LYS A 569 -10.24 -36.74 -10.04
CA LYS A 569 -11.34 -37.71 -9.84
C LYS A 569 -11.22 -38.97 -10.72
N SER A 570 -10.28 -39.02 -11.67
CA SER A 570 -10.10 -40.16 -12.58
C SER A 570 -8.64 -40.35 -12.97
N SER A 571 -8.16 -41.59 -12.96
CA SER A 571 -6.80 -41.92 -13.43
C SER A 571 -6.53 -41.48 -14.88
N ARG A 572 -7.58 -41.37 -15.71
CA ARG A 572 -7.48 -40.84 -17.08
C ARG A 572 -7.16 -39.34 -17.10
N GLY A 573 -7.40 -38.62 -16.02
CA GLY A 573 -7.09 -37.19 -15.88
C GLY A 573 -5.63 -36.87 -15.55
N LEU A 574 -4.85 -37.85 -15.05
CA LEU A 574 -3.49 -37.62 -14.57
C LEU A 574 -2.55 -36.99 -15.61
N ARG A 575 -2.61 -37.50 -16.85
CA ARG A 575 -1.80 -36.95 -17.95
C ARG A 575 -2.12 -35.46 -18.22
N SER A 576 -3.41 -35.13 -18.15
CA SER A 576 -3.85 -33.75 -18.33
C SER A 576 -3.51 -32.87 -17.15
N SER A 577 -3.44 -33.44 -15.93
CA SER A 577 -2.95 -32.70 -14.75
C SER A 577 -1.48 -32.29 -14.90
N ILE A 578 -0.61 -33.18 -15.38
CA ILE A 578 0.78 -32.88 -15.68
C ILE A 578 0.87 -31.77 -16.73
N ARG A 579 0.19 -31.99 -17.88
CA ARG A 579 0.19 -31.00 -18.96
C ARG A 579 -0.28 -29.61 -18.52
N LEU A 580 -1.28 -29.55 -17.63
CA LEU A 580 -1.76 -28.28 -17.10
C LEU A 580 -0.67 -27.53 -16.32
N VAL A 581 0.06 -28.23 -15.45
CA VAL A 581 1.15 -27.62 -14.68
C VAL A 581 2.32 -27.22 -15.58
N GLU A 582 2.65 -28.04 -16.59
CA GLU A 582 3.63 -27.68 -17.64
C GLU A 582 3.20 -26.42 -18.39
N ASP A 583 1.93 -26.33 -18.80
CA ASP A 583 1.37 -25.14 -19.47
C ASP A 583 1.50 -23.87 -18.60
N MET A 584 1.29 -23.97 -17.27
CA MET A 584 1.47 -22.86 -16.35
C MET A 584 2.94 -22.42 -16.26
N LEU A 585 3.89 -23.36 -16.20
CA LEU A 585 5.32 -23.08 -16.15
C LEU A 585 5.81 -22.43 -17.45
N ASP A 586 5.41 -22.98 -18.60
CA ASP A 586 5.82 -22.48 -19.92
C ASP A 586 5.25 -21.08 -20.20
N ALA A 587 3.99 -20.84 -19.84
CA ALA A 587 3.33 -19.58 -20.08
C ALA A 587 3.87 -18.45 -19.20
N SER A 588 4.31 -18.76 -17.97
CA SER A 588 4.92 -17.77 -17.08
C SER A 588 6.33 -17.37 -17.50
N ALA A 589 7.07 -18.25 -18.19
CA ALA A 589 8.41 -17.99 -18.69
C ALA A 589 8.42 -17.03 -19.89
N MET A 590 7.32 -16.93 -20.65
CA MET A 590 7.20 -16.08 -21.84
C MET A 590 5.91 -15.26 -21.78
N PRO A 591 5.91 -14.05 -21.22
CA PRO A 591 4.73 -13.19 -21.22
C PRO A 591 4.33 -12.87 -22.67
N LYS A 592 3.10 -13.23 -23.05
CA LYS A 592 2.52 -12.93 -24.37
C LYS A 592 1.64 -11.68 -24.26
N GLU A 593 1.69 -10.84 -25.28
CA GLU A 593 0.75 -9.75 -25.42
C GLU A 593 -0.61 -10.26 -25.86
N THR A 594 -1.67 -9.77 -25.23
CA THR A 594 -3.04 -10.02 -25.69
C THR A 594 -3.30 -9.33 -27.02
N THR A 595 -4.29 -9.79 -27.77
CA THR A 595 -4.78 -9.11 -28.99
C THR A 595 -5.16 -7.64 -28.77
N THR A 596 -5.34 -7.23 -27.52
CA THR A 596 -5.62 -5.85 -27.09
C THR A 596 -4.38 -5.06 -26.66
N GLY A 597 -3.17 -5.61 -26.82
CA GLY A 597 -1.90 -4.94 -26.48
C GLY A 597 -1.61 -4.81 -24.99
N LYS A 598 -2.39 -5.46 -24.12
CA LYS A 598 -2.09 -5.52 -22.68
C LYS A 598 -1.24 -6.75 -22.39
N PRO A 599 -0.15 -6.63 -21.63
CA PRO A 599 0.64 -7.77 -21.22
C PRO A 599 -0.21 -8.66 -20.29
N LEU A 600 -0.38 -9.93 -20.65
CA LEU A 600 -1.06 -10.92 -19.85
C LEU A 600 -0.04 -11.57 -18.91
N LYS A 601 -0.24 -11.40 -17.61
CA LYS A 601 0.62 -11.99 -16.59
C LYS A 601 0.08 -13.37 -16.20
N HIS A 602 0.71 -14.42 -16.70
CA HIS A 602 0.41 -15.78 -16.26
C HIS A 602 0.94 -16.03 -14.84
N ILE A 603 0.11 -16.67 -14.01
CA ILE A 603 0.51 -17.09 -12.67
C ILE A 603 1.40 -18.33 -12.73
N MET A 604 2.44 -18.39 -11.91
CA MET A 604 3.20 -19.61 -11.65
C MET A 604 2.38 -20.59 -10.81
N PRO A 605 2.64 -21.92 -10.94
CA PRO A 605 2.03 -22.89 -10.06
C PRO A 605 2.32 -22.57 -8.59
N THR A 606 1.27 -22.41 -7.79
CA THR A 606 1.37 -22.12 -6.36
C THR A 606 1.63 -23.40 -5.55
N PRO A 607 2.03 -23.33 -4.27
CA PRO A 607 2.10 -24.50 -3.40
C PRO A 607 0.79 -25.30 -3.39
N ARG A 608 -0.35 -24.63 -3.51
CA ARG A 608 -1.67 -25.28 -3.63
C ARG A 608 -1.80 -26.09 -4.93
N THR A 609 -1.40 -25.52 -6.06
CA THR A 609 -1.42 -26.21 -7.36
C THR A 609 -0.61 -27.49 -7.30
N TRP A 610 0.61 -27.42 -6.76
CA TRP A 610 1.48 -28.57 -6.58
C TRP A 610 0.90 -29.62 -5.63
N THR A 611 0.29 -29.20 -4.53
CA THR A 611 -0.35 -30.09 -3.55
C THR A 611 -1.53 -30.83 -4.16
N ILE A 612 -2.35 -30.16 -5.00
CA ILE A 612 -3.45 -30.83 -5.71
C ILE A 612 -2.92 -31.87 -6.71
N LEU A 613 -1.84 -31.52 -7.44
CA LEU A 613 -1.19 -32.46 -8.35
C LEU A 613 -0.65 -33.69 -7.60
N LEU A 614 0.06 -33.49 -6.51
CA LEU A 614 0.56 -34.55 -5.63
C LEU A 614 -0.59 -35.43 -5.12
N SER A 615 -1.67 -34.82 -4.65
CA SER A 615 -2.88 -35.51 -4.21
C SER A 615 -3.51 -36.35 -5.31
N ALA A 616 -3.46 -35.92 -6.58
CA ALA A 616 -4.00 -36.67 -7.70
C ALA A 616 -3.26 -38.01 -7.94
N PHE A 617 -1.93 -38.01 -7.78
CA PHE A 617 -1.12 -39.23 -7.87
C PHE A 617 -1.29 -40.14 -6.67
N ASN A 618 -1.36 -39.59 -5.46
CA ASN A 618 -1.65 -40.34 -4.24
C ASN A 618 -3.01 -41.06 -4.34
N TYR A 619 -4.05 -40.34 -4.77
CA TYR A 619 -5.38 -40.89 -4.96
C TYR A 619 -5.41 -42.01 -6.00
N SER A 620 -4.61 -41.89 -7.06
CA SER A 620 -4.48 -42.89 -8.12
C SER A 620 -3.50 -44.04 -7.81
N ARG A 621 -2.93 -44.05 -6.58
CA ARG A 621 -1.97 -45.06 -6.10
C ARG A 621 -0.74 -45.20 -7.01
N GLN A 622 -0.12 -44.06 -7.36
CA GLN A 622 1.08 -44.00 -8.18
C GLN A 622 2.23 -43.34 -7.36
N PRO A 623 2.87 -44.03 -6.43
CA PRO A 623 3.87 -43.48 -5.52
C PRO A 623 5.11 -42.96 -6.26
N ASP A 624 5.59 -43.64 -7.30
CA ASP A 624 6.76 -43.20 -8.07
C ASP A 624 6.52 -41.86 -8.78
N ALA A 625 5.29 -41.63 -9.26
CA ALA A 625 4.93 -40.35 -9.87
C ALA A 625 4.74 -39.25 -8.83
N ALA A 626 4.22 -39.59 -7.63
CA ALA A 626 4.11 -38.67 -6.52
C ALA A 626 5.52 -38.21 -6.04
N GLU A 627 6.50 -39.11 -6.03
CA GLU A 627 7.88 -38.77 -5.69
C GLU A 627 8.47 -37.76 -6.68
N LYS A 628 8.29 -37.99 -7.98
CA LYS A 628 8.70 -37.04 -9.02
C LYS A 628 8.05 -35.66 -8.87
N VAL A 629 6.79 -35.60 -8.44
CA VAL A 629 6.15 -34.30 -8.15
C VAL A 629 6.85 -33.60 -6.99
N LYS A 630 7.25 -34.32 -5.91
CA LYS A 630 8.03 -33.74 -4.81
C LYS A 630 9.40 -33.24 -5.26
N GLU A 631 10.08 -34.00 -6.11
CA GLU A 631 11.35 -33.55 -6.73
C GLU A 631 11.16 -32.27 -7.56
N MET A 632 10.07 -32.18 -8.32
CA MET A 632 9.74 -30.97 -9.09
C MET A 632 9.43 -29.79 -8.15
N MET A 633 8.69 -30.00 -7.07
CA MET A 633 8.45 -28.97 -6.06
C MET A 633 9.75 -28.42 -5.48
N ALA A 634 10.67 -29.32 -5.13
CA ALA A 634 11.99 -28.94 -4.64
C ALA A 634 12.80 -28.16 -5.69
N LYS A 635 12.75 -28.58 -6.97
CA LYS A 635 13.42 -27.87 -8.08
C LYS A 635 12.91 -26.44 -8.29
N HIS A 636 11.65 -26.19 -7.98
CA HIS A 636 11.02 -24.88 -8.12
C HIS A 636 10.95 -24.11 -6.79
N ASP A 637 11.72 -24.51 -5.77
CA ASP A 637 11.81 -23.87 -4.45
C ASP A 637 10.42 -23.67 -3.78
N VAL A 638 9.54 -24.66 -3.94
CA VAL A 638 8.18 -24.59 -3.37
C VAL A 638 8.25 -24.95 -1.89
N GLU A 639 7.97 -24.00 -1.04
CA GLU A 639 7.85 -24.22 0.41
C GLU A 639 6.62 -25.07 0.72
N TYR A 640 6.80 -26.08 1.58
CA TYR A 640 5.70 -26.92 2.02
C TYR A 640 4.90 -26.19 3.11
N ASN A 641 3.58 -26.28 3.01
CA ASN A 641 2.67 -25.81 4.06
C ASN A 641 2.03 -27.01 4.76
N GLN A 642 1.23 -26.74 5.79
CA GLN A 642 0.50 -27.79 6.57
C GLN A 642 -0.27 -28.75 5.66
N VAL A 643 -0.98 -28.22 4.62
CA VAL A 643 -1.79 -29.05 3.69
C VAL A 643 -0.90 -29.93 2.82
N THR A 644 0.26 -29.43 2.39
CA THR A 644 1.23 -30.21 1.63
C THR A 644 1.76 -31.38 2.47
N TRP A 645 2.16 -31.12 3.71
CA TRP A 645 2.61 -32.16 4.64
C TRP A 645 1.51 -33.19 4.90
N ASN A 646 0.28 -32.77 5.17
CA ASN A 646 -0.86 -33.69 5.32
C ASN A 646 -1.10 -34.55 4.09
N THR A 647 -0.91 -33.99 2.88
CA THR A 647 -1.04 -34.74 1.63
C THR A 647 0.06 -35.77 1.44
N ILE A 648 1.29 -35.47 1.84
CA ILE A 648 2.43 -36.39 1.80
C ILE A 648 2.20 -37.54 2.79
N ILE A 649 1.87 -37.21 4.03
CA ILE A 649 1.58 -38.18 5.09
C ILE A 649 0.43 -39.09 4.69
N ASN A 650 -0.64 -38.53 4.13
CA ASN A 650 -1.78 -39.31 3.63
C ASN A 650 -1.36 -40.27 2.51
N GLY A 651 -0.48 -39.87 1.60
CA GLY A 651 0.05 -40.73 0.54
C GLY A 651 0.76 -41.96 1.12
N PHE A 652 1.70 -41.75 2.03
CA PHE A 652 2.46 -42.84 2.67
C PHE A 652 1.57 -43.73 3.56
N ALA A 653 0.67 -43.12 4.35
CA ALA A 653 -0.26 -43.88 5.19
C ALA A 653 -1.20 -44.80 4.36
N ASN A 654 -1.71 -44.30 3.24
CA ASN A 654 -2.51 -45.09 2.31
C ASN A 654 -1.71 -46.22 1.63
N ALA A 655 -0.42 -46.00 1.39
CA ALA A 655 0.52 -47.01 0.88
C ALA A 655 0.94 -48.02 1.98
N GLN A 656 0.58 -47.78 3.23
CA GLN A 656 1.01 -48.58 4.42
C GLN A 656 2.53 -48.54 4.64
N ASP A 657 3.17 -47.46 4.22
CA ASP A 657 4.62 -47.24 4.38
C ASP A 657 4.87 -46.52 5.70
N ILE A 658 5.04 -47.32 6.77
CA ILE A 658 5.21 -46.82 8.12
C ILE A 658 6.53 -46.02 8.26
N PRO A 659 7.71 -46.48 7.77
CA PRO A 659 8.96 -45.74 7.87
C PRO A 659 8.89 -44.35 7.22
N GLU A 660 8.37 -44.26 5.99
CA GLU A 660 8.25 -42.97 5.29
C GLU A 660 7.18 -42.08 5.94
N THR A 661 6.11 -42.65 6.49
CA THR A 661 5.12 -41.88 7.26
C THR A 661 5.75 -41.25 8.50
N ALA A 662 6.54 -42.01 9.27
CA ALA A 662 7.26 -41.53 10.44
C ALA A 662 8.26 -40.41 10.04
N SER A 663 9.07 -40.66 9.01
CA SER A 663 10.01 -39.65 8.47
C SER A 663 9.33 -38.35 8.05
N ALA A 664 8.16 -38.44 7.41
CA ALA A 664 7.41 -37.26 6.98
C ALA A 664 6.86 -36.46 8.17
N ILE A 665 6.36 -37.12 9.22
CA ILE A 665 5.88 -36.49 10.45
C ILE A 665 7.03 -35.76 11.16
N THR A 666 8.16 -36.47 11.37
CA THR A 666 9.34 -35.87 12.01
C THR A 666 9.88 -34.65 11.24
N LYS A 667 9.89 -34.70 9.90
CA LYS A 667 10.26 -33.54 9.06
C LYS A 667 9.28 -32.39 9.21
N MET A 668 7.99 -32.65 9.19
CA MET A 668 6.93 -31.67 9.38
C MET A 668 7.09 -30.92 10.72
N GLU A 669 7.35 -31.65 11.80
CA GLU A 669 7.55 -31.08 13.14
C GLU A 669 8.86 -30.25 13.22
N LYS A 670 9.95 -30.70 12.56
CA LYS A 670 11.19 -29.93 12.46
C LYS A 670 11.04 -28.62 11.71
N GLU A 671 10.14 -28.55 10.73
CA GLU A 671 9.78 -27.32 10.05
C GLU A 671 8.83 -26.42 10.85
N GLY A 672 8.40 -26.84 12.05
CA GLY A 672 7.58 -26.07 12.96
C GLY A 672 6.07 -26.23 12.77
N PHE A 673 5.64 -27.23 12.00
CA PHE A 673 4.21 -27.57 11.85
C PHE A 673 3.81 -28.60 12.89
N ALA A 674 2.62 -28.43 13.47
CA ALA A 674 2.08 -29.36 14.45
C ALA A 674 1.22 -30.45 13.80
N ILE A 675 1.12 -31.62 14.46
CA ILE A 675 0.15 -32.65 14.10
C ILE A 675 -1.25 -32.08 14.34
N ASP A 676 -2.03 -31.98 13.30
CA ASP A 676 -3.39 -31.46 13.31
C ASP A 676 -4.45 -32.58 13.15
N HIS A 677 -5.70 -32.20 13.16
CA HIS A 677 -6.82 -33.13 12.96
C HIS A 677 -6.73 -33.90 11.62
N TYR A 678 -6.24 -33.26 10.58
CA TYR A 678 -6.12 -33.86 9.24
C TYR A 678 -4.97 -34.85 9.15
N THR A 679 -3.85 -34.54 9.80
CA THR A 679 -2.75 -35.50 10.00
C THR A 679 -3.28 -36.75 10.70
N MET A 680 -3.98 -36.58 11.82
CA MET A 680 -4.56 -37.68 12.58
C MET A 680 -5.60 -38.49 11.78
N LYS A 681 -6.39 -37.83 10.93
CA LYS A 681 -7.33 -38.48 10.02
C LYS A 681 -6.61 -39.38 9.02
N SER A 682 -5.49 -38.91 8.45
CA SER A 682 -4.67 -39.70 7.52
C SER A 682 -4.08 -40.95 8.17
N LEU A 683 -3.65 -40.84 9.43
CA LEU A 683 -3.08 -41.96 10.19
C LEU A 683 -4.09 -43.04 10.53
N ARG A 684 -5.40 -42.77 10.54
CA ARG A 684 -6.46 -43.78 10.76
C ARG A 684 -6.51 -44.84 9.65
N TYR A 685 -5.91 -44.60 8.49
CA TYR A 685 -5.82 -45.57 7.41
C TYR A 685 -4.69 -46.59 7.60
N LEU A 686 -3.80 -46.39 8.57
CA LEU A 686 -2.76 -47.36 8.89
C LEU A 686 -3.34 -48.57 9.60
N ARG A 687 -2.89 -49.78 9.20
CA ARG A 687 -3.28 -51.03 9.82
C ARG A 687 -2.69 -51.25 11.19
N ASP A 688 -1.49 -50.67 11.42
CA ASP A 688 -0.73 -50.79 12.64
C ASP A 688 -0.22 -49.41 13.07
N PRO A 689 -1.05 -48.60 13.73
CA PRO A 689 -0.67 -47.27 14.21
C PRO A 689 0.35 -47.32 15.36
N GLU A 690 0.39 -48.42 16.16
CA GLU A 690 1.33 -48.55 17.28
C GLU A 690 2.78 -48.62 16.75
N ARG A 691 2.98 -49.34 15.66
CA ARG A 691 4.30 -49.43 15.04
C ARG A 691 4.79 -48.10 14.47
N LEU A 692 3.87 -47.19 14.08
CA LEU A 692 4.25 -45.86 13.63
C LEU A 692 4.88 -45.06 14.79
N TRP A 693 4.28 -45.09 15.96
CA TRP A 693 4.80 -44.36 17.11
C TRP A 693 6.15 -44.88 17.54
N VAL A 694 6.34 -46.21 17.55
CA VAL A 694 7.65 -46.80 17.78
C VAL A 694 8.70 -46.35 16.77
N ALA A 695 8.32 -46.29 15.49
CA ALA A 695 9.23 -45.80 14.45
C ALA A 695 9.59 -44.30 14.59
N ILE A 696 8.69 -43.48 15.09
CA ILE A 696 8.94 -42.07 15.40
C ILE A 696 9.89 -41.95 16.59
N GLU A 697 9.64 -42.72 17.66
CA GLU A 697 10.51 -42.76 18.86
C GLU A 697 11.93 -43.22 18.50
N GLU A 698 12.08 -44.30 17.69
CA GLU A 698 13.39 -44.75 17.20
C GLU A 698 14.15 -43.69 16.37
N MET A 699 13.44 -42.82 15.63
CA MET A 699 14.05 -41.73 14.90
C MET A 699 14.45 -40.54 15.79
N ASP A 700 13.73 -40.29 16.87
CA ASP A 700 14.04 -39.26 17.85
C ASP A 700 15.16 -39.68 18.82
N GLU A 701 15.26 -40.96 19.20
CA GLU A 701 16.35 -41.48 20.02
C GLU A 701 17.70 -41.45 19.29
N GLY A 702 17.72 -41.44 17.94
CA GLY A 702 18.90 -41.22 17.12
C GLY A 702 19.44 -39.78 17.10
N LEU A 703 18.77 -38.85 17.73
CA LEU A 703 19.08 -37.42 17.81
C LEU A 703 18.91 -36.91 19.26
N ASP A 704 20.03 -36.93 20.01
CA ASP A 704 20.27 -36.26 21.29
C ASP A 704 19.15 -36.10 22.32
N SER A 705 19.39 -36.70 23.47
CA SER A 705 18.66 -36.68 24.73
C SER A 705 18.41 -35.26 25.27
N ASP A 706 17.31 -34.63 24.91
CA ASP A 706 16.62 -33.66 25.77
C ASP A 706 15.22 -33.43 25.24
N GLY A 707 14.26 -34.27 25.61
CA GLY A 707 12.89 -34.20 25.13
C GLY A 707 11.86 -34.48 26.22
N THR A 708 11.07 -33.49 26.52
CA THR A 708 9.84 -33.65 27.34
C THR A 708 8.67 -34.06 26.44
N HIS A 709 8.19 -35.29 26.65
CA HIS A 709 6.99 -35.83 26.03
C HIS A 709 5.74 -35.04 26.41
N LYS A 710 5.03 -34.49 25.43
CA LYS A 710 3.62 -34.09 25.58
C LYS A 710 2.70 -35.17 25.01
N LEU A 711 2.15 -35.96 25.91
CA LEU A 711 1.05 -36.88 25.59
C LEU A 711 -0.20 -36.09 25.18
N LEU A 712 -0.61 -36.25 23.93
CA LEU A 712 -1.89 -35.75 23.43
C LEU A 712 -2.97 -36.78 23.66
N THR A 713 -3.89 -36.45 24.56
CA THR A 713 -5.13 -37.22 24.82
C THR A 713 -6.09 -37.06 23.63
N LEU A 714 -6.43 -38.17 23.01
CA LEU A 714 -7.39 -38.28 21.92
C LEU A 714 -8.84 -38.07 22.41
N GLU A 715 -9.48 -36.97 22.01
CA GLU A 715 -10.94 -36.85 22.08
C GLU A 715 -11.59 -37.45 20.82
N PRO A 716 -12.76 -38.11 20.94
CA PRO A 716 -13.41 -38.74 19.79
C PRO A 716 -14.11 -37.70 18.92
N ALA A 717 -13.71 -37.63 17.67
CA ALA A 717 -14.25 -36.70 16.70
C ALA A 717 -15.51 -37.23 16.00
N SER A 718 -16.49 -36.35 15.88
CA SER A 718 -17.72 -36.56 15.10
C SER A 718 -17.47 -36.54 13.60
N ASP A 719 -18.14 -37.41 12.85
CA ASP A 719 -17.87 -37.76 11.45
C ASP A 719 -18.34 -36.77 10.40
N VAL A 720 -17.64 -36.81 9.27
CA VAL A 720 -18.14 -36.72 7.88
C VAL A 720 -18.18 -35.35 7.16
N HIS A 721 -17.44 -34.29 7.41
CA HIS A 721 -17.46 -33.16 6.44
C HIS A 721 -16.10 -32.50 6.10
N SER A 722 -14.96 -33.14 6.35
CA SER A 722 -13.68 -32.43 6.38
C SER A 722 -12.97 -32.19 5.04
N ASP A 723 -13.13 -33.05 4.03
CA ASP A 723 -12.43 -32.85 2.74
C ASP A 723 -13.00 -31.71 1.88
N GLN A 724 -14.24 -31.29 2.18
CA GLN A 724 -14.87 -30.15 1.52
C GLN A 724 -14.57 -28.82 2.22
N MET A 725 -14.39 -28.81 3.55
CA MET A 725 -14.12 -27.56 4.29
C MET A 725 -12.75 -26.95 3.97
N GLU A 726 -11.68 -27.75 3.83
CA GLU A 726 -10.36 -27.20 3.42
C GLU A 726 -10.38 -26.55 2.06
N HIS A 727 -11.12 -27.16 1.14
CA HIS A 727 -11.27 -26.61 -0.19
C HIS A 727 -12.04 -25.30 -0.18
N ASP A 728 -12.90 -25.13 0.77
CA ASP A 728 -13.85 -24.06 0.89
C ASP A 728 -13.25 -22.80 1.55
N GLU A 729 -12.45 -22.93 2.62
CA GLU A 729 -11.64 -21.82 3.16
C GLU A 729 -10.67 -21.25 2.14
N LEU A 730 -10.12 -22.09 1.26
CA LEU A 730 -9.21 -21.67 0.21
C LEU A 730 -9.91 -20.94 -0.94
N ILE A 731 -11.19 -21.22 -1.20
CA ILE A 731 -12.01 -20.46 -2.16
C ILE A 731 -12.30 -19.06 -1.61
N ASP A 732 -12.70 -18.96 -0.35
CA ASP A 732 -13.03 -17.68 0.30
C ASP A 732 -11.82 -16.74 0.36
N ASN A 733 -10.66 -17.23 0.76
CA ASN A 733 -9.40 -16.47 0.73
C ASN A 733 -8.95 -16.07 -0.68
N GLY A 734 -9.25 -16.90 -1.67
CA GLY A 734 -8.94 -16.62 -3.07
C GLY A 734 -9.86 -15.57 -3.70
N LEU A 735 -11.11 -15.57 -3.33
CA LEU A 735 -12.10 -14.59 -3.80
C LEU A 735 -11.83 -13.20 -3.24
N GLU A 736 -11.44 -13.07 -1.98
CA GLU A 736 -11.01 -11.77 -1.41
C GLU A 736 -9.80 -11.18 -2.16
N LYS A 737 -8.83 -12.01 -2.56
CA LYS A 737 -7.69 -11.57 -3.37
C LYS A 737 -8.09 -11.15 -4.80
N LEU A 738 -9.07 -11.80 -5.41
CA LEU A 738 -9.58 -11.43 -6.73
C LEU A 738 -10.41 -10.15 -6.68
N GLU A 739 -11.24 -9.98 -5.66
CA GLU A 739 -12.03 -8.76 -5.46
C GLU A 739 -11.14 -7.52 -5.19
N SER A 740 -10.04 -7.69 -4.44
CA SER A 740 -9.10 -6.60 -4.19
C SER A 740 -8.37 -6.11 -5.45
N LYS A 741 -8.15 -7.00 -6.44
CA LYS A 741 -7.50 -6.67 -7.72
C LYS A 741 -8.45 -6.14 -8.79
N SER A 742 -9.76 -6.39 -8.67
CA SER A 742 -10.75 -5.98 -9.66
C SER A 742 -11.34 -4.58 -9.42
N LYS A 743 -10.93 -3.86 -8.37
CA LYS A 743 -11.37 -2.49 -8.12
C LYS A 743 -10.91 -1.59 -9.26
N PRO A 744 -11.82 -0.88 -9.95
CA PRO A 744 -11.41 0.11 -10.92
C PRO A 744 -10.59 1.19 -10.23
N LYS A 745 -9.50 1.56 -10.86
CA LYS A 745 -8.76 2.77 -10.48
C LYS A 745 -9.72 3.95 -10.68
N MET A 746 -10.36 4.42 -9.62
CA MET A 746 -10.98 5.74 -9.56
C MET A 746 -9.92 6.82 -9.46
#